data_cd5e08b719479a98baa6c7bdd59bad31
#
_entry.id   cd5e08b719479a98baa6c7bdd59bad31
#
_cell.length_a   1.000
_cell.length_b   1.000
_cell.length_c   1.000
_cell.angle_alpha   90.00
_cell.angle_beta   90.00
_cell.angle_gamma   90.00
#
_symmetry.space_group_name_H-M   'P 1'
#
loop_
_entity.id
_entity.type
_entity.pdbx_description
1 polymer ?
#
loop_
_entity_poly.entity_id
_entity_poly.type
_entity_poly.pdbx_seq_one_letter_code
_entity_poly.pdbx_strand_id
1 'polypeptide(L)'
;FNKQVTSTGAEGQWTGGDNVRFRYGSPEKIGGWSQLGATNLTGAARALHHFDDNAGIKYAAIGTNKILYVYSGGTYYDIHPIRLTLTNATFTSTSSSKTVTITTAVDHGLVDDDIVLFNTVTGLSGSTFTNATFEDVKFMVTSVPTQRTFTITLATAESGTPLSGAGSASVLCYFRVGPAQQVGGFGWGTGLYGGTANGPATTTLKTTVNDTITTIVLTSSTQFPSSGEIRIGTEDISYTSNNTSTGTLSGGAREVNGTTKAAHSSGVTITNITDFVAWGEASSSDFTLDPGLWVLDNFGTKLIALIYNNRCFEWDSSAANATSNRATIIANAPTASRHVLVSTPDRHLVFFGTETTVGTPSTQDAMFIRFSDQENIDGTNAYTVTAENTAGTQRIAAGSKIMGAIRGRDAIYVWTDTSLFLMTFVGAPFTFSFQQIGSNCGLIGKNACTEVDGTAYWMSENGFFKYDGQLESMDCLVEDFVFDDLNSTPRDLINVGLNNLFGEVMWFYCSGNSLAVDRMVSYNYIESYSRASPKQAIWATGSLPRTTWQDSAVFDKPHATYYNASGTSSDVVGNTDGATIYYEQETGTDDVTAGGNVTPILAEITSGDFDITQKRTSQGQTVGMPDLRGDGEYIMKIRRIIPDFISQTGNTTITLLLRDYPNNAAVSSSLGPFTITTATDKVDTRARARSIALKISNTAVSQDWK
;
A
#
# COMPACT_ATOMS: atom_id res chain seq x y z
N PHE A 1 24.04 5.63 3.01
CA PHE A 1 24.14 6.05 4.41
C PHE A 1 24.62 4.91 5.29
N ASN A 2 25.32 5.26 6.36
CA ASN A 2 25.72 4.31 7.39
C ASN A 2 25.06 4.71 8.72
N LYS A 3 24.06 3.94 9.13
CA LYS A 3 23.32 4.15 10.38
C LYS A 3 23.61 3.09 11.45
N GLN A 4 24.49 2.15 11.17
CA GLN A 4 24.89 1.08 12.12
C GLN A 4 26.02 1.49 13.06
N VAL A 5 26.65 2.63 12.83
CA VAL A 5 27.74 3.13 13.67
C VAL A 5 27.41 4.50 14.25
N THR A 6 28.11 4.87 15.32
CA THR A 6 27.97 6.23 15.90
C THR A 6 28.41 7.30 14.91
N SER A 7 27.94 8.53 15.06
CA SER A 7 28.34 9.65 14.20
C SER A 7 29.87 9.83 14.14
N THR A 8 30.57 9.61 15.25
CA THR A 8 32.04 9.67 15.33
C THR A 8 32.71 8.48 14.63
N GLY A 9 32.09 7.29 14.72
CA GLY A 9 32.58 6.07 14.04
C GLY A 9 32.39 6.11 12.53
N ALA A 10 31.49 6.96 12.04
CA ALA A 10 31.16 7.13 10.62
C ALA A 10 31.92 8.30 9.96
N GLU A 11 33.09 8.68 10.50
CA GLU A 11 33.90 9.72 9.90
C GLU A 11 34.19 9.43 8.41
N GLY A 12 34.02 10.44 7.56
CA GLY A 12 34.15 10.29 6.11
C GLY A 12 32.98 9.61 5.40
N GLN A 13 31.91 9.32 6.11
CA GLN A 13 30.67 8.75 5.57
C GLN A 13 29.48 9.67 5.83
N TRP A 14 28.38 9.39 5.17
CA TRP A 14 27.10 10.03 5.45
C TRP A 14 26.31 9.17 6.44
N THR A 15 25.87 9.76 7.56
CA THR A 15 25.17 9.05 8.64
C THR A 15 23.67 9.19 8.56
N GLY A 16 23.18 10.19 7.89
CA GLY A 16 21.76 10.46 7.75
C GLY A 16 21.42 11.11 6.43
N GLY A 17 20.19 10.91 6.01
CA GLY A 17 19.65 11.56 4.84
C GLY A 17 18.19 11.19 4.64
N ASP A 18 17.48 12.05 3.95
CA ASP A 18 16.11 11.88 3.54
C ASP A 18 15.95 12.37 2.10
N ASN A 19 15.33 11.57 1.23
CA ASN A 19 15.07 11.90 -0.18
C ASN A 19 16.32 12.31 -0.98
N VAL A 20 17.43 11.63 -0.73
CA VAL A 20 18.72 11.83 -1.41
C VAL A 20 19.17 10.53 -2.03
N ARG A 21 19.64 10.60 -3.27
CA ARG A 21 20.32 9.48 -3.97
C ARG A 21 21.79 9.75 -4.14
N PHE A 22 22.55 8.69 -4.42
CA PHE A 22 23.97 8.79 -4.76
C PHE A 22 24.17 8.46 -6.24
N ARG A 23 24.80 9.39 -6.97
CA ARG A 23 25.10 9.20 -8.39
C ARG A 23 26.50 9.68 -8.68
N TYR A 24 27.30 8.83 -9.32
CA TYR A 24 28.73 9.08 -9.60
C TYR A 24 29.52 9.50 -8.35
N GLY A 25 29.13 8.93 -7.18
CA GLY A 25 29.76 9.21 -5.89
C GLY A 25 29.38 10.51 -5.22
N SER A 26 28.49 11.30 -5.82
CA SER A 26 27.97 12.53 -5.24
C SER A 26 26.54 12.36 -4.79
N PRO A 27 26.15 12.92 -3.62
CA PRO A 27 24.76 12.96 -3.22
C PRO A 27 23.99 14.00 -4.05
N GLU A 28 22.79 13.66 -4.46
CA GLU A 28 21.86 14.57 -5.13
C GLU A 28 20.44 14.38 -4.61
N LYS A 29 19.64 15.43 -4.60
CA LYS A 29 18.23 15.36 -4.28
C LYS A 29 17.50 14.51 -5.32
N ILE A 30 16.50 13.72 -4.91
CA ILE A 30 15.65 13.00 -5.86
C ILE A 30 14.79 13.96 -6.68
N GLY A 31 14.50 13.60 -7.93
CA GLY A 31 13.69 14.41 -8.84
C GLY A 31 12.20 14.46 -8.43
N GLY A 32 11.49 15.42 -9.00
CA GLY A 32 10.09 15.67 -8.73
C GLY A 32 9.13 14.78 -9.52
N TRP A 33 7.83 14.99 -9.27
CA TRP A 33 6.73 14.22 -9.82
C TRP A 33 5.64 15.12 -10.38
N SER A 34 5.06 14.75 -11.51
CA SER A 34 3.89 15.42 -12.08
C SER A 34 2.71 14.47 -12.15
N GLN A 35 1.56 14.94 -11.67
CA GLN A 35 0.32 14.18 -11.76
C GLN A 35 -0.06 13.94 -13.22
N LEU A 36 -0.36 12.70 -13.54
CA LEU A 36 -0.95 12.27 -14.79
C LEU A 36 -2.48 12.25 -14.67
N GLY A 37 -3.16 12.69 -15.73
CA GLY A 37 -4.62 12.82 -15.71
C GLY A 37 -5.13 14.01 -14.87
N ALA A 38 -6.37 14.40 -15.10
CA ALA A 38 -6.95 15.62 -14.50
C ALA A 38 -7.62 15.39 -13.13
N THR A 39 -7.86 14.15 -12.75
CA THR A 39 -8.66 13.79 -11.57
C THR A 39 -7.90 12.78 -10.69
N ASN A 40 -8.24 12.76 -9.40
CA ASN A 40 -7.77 11.74 -8.49
C ASN A 40 -8.61 10.47 -8.64
N LEU A 41 -8.00 9.32 -8.44
CA LEU A 41 -8.65 8.01 -8.43
C LEU A 41 -9.28 7.72 -7.07
N THR A 42 -10.42 7.03 -7.06
CA THR A 42 -11.12 6.64 -5.81
C THR A 42 -10.40 5.49 -5.11
N GLY A 43 -10.13 5.66 -3.82
CA GLY A 43 -9.51 4.64 -2.97
C GLY A 43 -7.98 4.59 -3.04
N ALA A 44 -7.40 3.59 -2.41
CA ALA A 44 -5.96 3.35 -2.31
C ALA A 44 -5.49 2.43 -3.43
N ALA A 45 -4.65 2.94 -4.36
CA ALA A 45 -4.03 2.09 -5.37
C ALA A 45 -2.94 1.20 -4.76
N ARG A 46 -2.99 -0.10 -5.09
CA ARG A 46 -2.09 -1.14 -4.57
C ARG A 46 -1.51 -2.03 -5.68
N ALA A 47 -1.89 -1.78 -6.92
CA ALA A 47 -1.33 -2.45 -8.08
C ALA A 47 -1.20 -1.48 -9.24
N LEU A 48 -0.12 -1.61 -9.98
CA LEU A 48 0.17 -0.86 -11.20
C LEU A 48 0.81 -1.81 -12.20
N HIS A 49 0.30 -1.83 -13.44
CA HIS A 49 0.85 -2.65 -14.50
C HIS A 49 0.82 -1.91 -15.83
N HIS A 50 1.98 -1.79 -16.47
CA HIS A 50 2.14 -1.16 -17.78
C HIS A 50 2.17 -2.22 -18.87
N PHE A 51 1.41 -2.02 -19.94
CA PHE A 51 1.44 -2.86 -21.13
C PHE A 51 1.02 -2.05 -22.35
N ASP A 52 1.31 -2.57 -23.53
CA ASP A 52 0.87 -2.05 -24.81
C ASP A 52 0.09 -3.11 -25.57
N ASP A 53 -0.74 -2.66 -26.49
CA ASP A 53 -1.44 -3.55 -27.41
C ASP A 53 -0.67 -3.74 -28.74
N ASN A 54 -1.19 -4.59 -29.61
CA ASN A 54 -0.58 -4.84 -30.92
C ASN A 54 -0.63 -3.62 -31.86
N ALA A 55 -1.40 -2.59 -31.52
CA ALA A 55 -1.44 -1.32 -32.24
C ALA A 55 -0.45 -0.30 -31.68
N GLY A 56 0.27 -0.63 -30.61
CA GLY A 56 1.22 0.25 -29.93
C GLY A 56 0.55 1.28 -29.02
N ILE A 57 -0.73 1.08 -28.66
CA ILE A 57 -1.41 1.93 -27.69
C ILE A 57 -0.93 1.53 -26.28
N LYS A 58 -0.46 2.51 -25.54
CA LYS A 58 0.08 2.36 -24.19
C LYS A 58 -1.00 2.41 -23.13
N TYR A 59 -0.99 1.46 -22.23
CA TYR A 59 -1.92 1.36 -21.11
C TYR A 59 -1.18 1.23 -19.79
N ALA A 60 -1.74 1.88 -18.74
CA ALA A 60 -1.37 1.62 -17.36
C ALA A 60 -2.61 1.17 -16.59
N ALA A 61 -2.65 -0.09 -16.19
CA ALA A 61 -3.71 -0.61 -15.33
C ALA A 61 -3.39 -0.25 -13.87
N ILE A 62 -4.36 0.36 -13.18
CA ILE A 62 -4.24 0.85 -11.81
C ILE A 62 -5.35 0.23 -10.97
N GLY A 63 -5.00 -0.67 -10.06
CA GLY A 63 -5.93 -1.33 -9.15
C GLY A 63 -5.99 -0.61 -7.81
N THR A 64 -7.15 0.00 -7.50
CA THR A 64 -7.42 0.54 -6.15
C THR A 64 -8.25 -0.46 -5.34
N ASN A 65 -8.34 -0.25 -4.03
CA ASN A 65 -9.22 -1.06 -3.19
C ASN A 65 -10.72 -0.90 -3.52
N LYS A 66 -11.08 0.01 -4.43
CA LYS A 66 -12.46 0.26 -4.85
C LYS A 66 -12.69 -0.02 -6.33
N ILE A 67 -11.81 0.44 -7.21
CA ILE A 67 -12.03 0.42 -8.67
C ILE A 67 -10.75 -0.01 -9.38
N LEU A 68 -10.89 -0.79 -10.45
CA LEU A 68 -9.83 -1.07 -11.41
C LEU A 68 -9.95 -0.08 -12.57
N TYR A 69 -8.90 0.70 -12.76
CA TYR A 69 -8.80 1.69 -13.84
C TYR A 69 -7.77 1.28 -14.88
N VAL A 70 -7.94 1.78 -16.09
CA VAL A 70 -6.92 1.84 -17.13
C VAL A 70 -6.69 3.30 -17.51
N TYR A 71 -5.44 3.72 -17.48
CA TYR A 71 -5.02 5.03 -17.98
C TYR A 71 -4.46 4.87 -19.39
N SER A 72 -4.97 5.68 -20.33
CA SER A 72 -4.46 5.75 -21.71
C SER A 72 -4.79 7.13 -22.29
N GLY A 73 -3.87 7.70 -23.05
CA GLY A 73 -4.08 8.96 -23.75
C GLY A 73 -4.45 10.15 -22.85
N GLY A 74 -4.02 10.16 -21.59
CA GLY A 74 -4.32 11.25 -20.64
C GLY A 74 -5.62 11.07 -19.84
N THR A 75 -6.37 9.99 -20.07
CA THR A 75 -7.70 9.75 -19.48
C THR A 75 -7.74 8.44 -18.71
N TYR A 76 -8.50 8.41 -17.61
CA TYR A 76 -8.80 7.19 -16.86
C TYR A 76 -10.12 6.58 -17.33
N TYR A 77 -10.12 5.28 -17.51
CA TYR A 77 -11.27 4.48 -17.86
C TYR A 77 -11.55 3.48 -16.74
N ASP A 78 -12.80 3.45 -16.28
CA ASP A 78 -13.27 2.49 -15.29
C ASP A 78 -13.61 1.16 -15.96
N ILE A 79 -12.73 0.18 -15.80
CA ILE A 79 -12.90 -1.18 -16.31
C ILE A 79 -13.28 -2.18 -15.22
N HIS A 80 -13.65 -1.72 -14.04
CA HIS A 80 -13.96 -2.56 -12.90
C HIS A 80 -15.09 -3.56 -13.22
N PRO A 81 -14.93 -4.86 -12.87
CA PRO A 81 -15.93 -5.87 -13.17
C PRO A 81 -17.21 -5.70 -12.34
N ILE A 82 -18.34 -6.05 -12.92
CA ILE A 82 -19.66 -6.00 -12.28
C ILE A 82 -20.01 -7.39 -11.72
N ARG A 83 -20.32 -7.43 -10.42
CA ARG A 83 -20.73 -8.65 -9.72
C ARG A 83 -22.18 -9.01 -10.01
N LEU A 84 -23.05 -8.03 -10.03
CA LEU A 84 -24.49 -8.22 -10.18
C LEU A 84 -25.12 -6.97 -10.81
N THR A 85 -26.06 -7.18 -11.72
CA THR A 85 -26.91 -6.11 -12.25
C THR A 85 -28.34 -6.34 -11.77
N LEU A 86 -28.89 -5.37 -11.06
CA LEU A 86 -30.25 -5.36 -10.56
C LEU A 86 -31.08 -4.43 -11.44
N THR A 87 -32.31 -4.81 -11.73
CA THR A 87 -33.24 -4.01 -12.55
C THR A 87 -34.42 -3.54 -11.72
N ASN A 88 -35.09 -2.48 -12.19
CA ASN A 88 -36.28 -1.90 -11.57
C ASN A 88 -36.07 -1.43 -10.12
N ALA A 89 -34.88 -0.90 -9.79
CA ALA A 89 -34.66 -0.25 -8.52
C ALA A 89 -35.44 1.06 -8.42
N THR A 90 -36.02 1.33 -7.26
CA THR A 90 -36.80 2.54 -6.99
C THR A 90 -36.15 3.42 -5.96
N PHE A 91 -36.44 4.73 -5.98
CA PHE A 91 -35.83 5.75 -5.16
C PHE A 91 -36.81 6.35 -4.17
N THR A 92 -36.39 6.52 -2.92
CA THR A 92 -37.13 7.19 -1.87
C THR A 92 -36.24 8.23 -1.21
N SER A 93 -36.70 9.48 -1.11
CA SER A 93 -36.00 10.57 -0.43
C SER A 93 -36.87 11.20 0.65
N THR A 94 -36.26 11.98 1.54
CA THR A 94 -36.94 12.74 2.59
C THR A 94 -36.60 14.22 2.44
N SER A 95 -37.56 15.10 2.68
CA SER A 95 -37.35 16.56 2.61
C SER A 95 -36.20 16.99 3.52
N SER A 96 -35.35 17.87 3.02
CA SER A 96 -34.14 18.38 3.69
C SER A 96 -33.07 17.32 4.00
N SER A 97 -33.18 16.10 3.47
CA SER A 97 -32.20 15.02 3.61
C SER A 97 -31.32 14.92 2.37
N LYS A 98 -30.05 14.58 2.60
CA LYS A 98 -29.09 14.19 1.56
C LYS A 98 -29.14 12.69 1.25
N THR A 99 -29.79 11.92 2.11
CA THR A 99 -29.83 10.45 2.00
C THR A 99 -30.98 10.05 1.08
N VAL A 100 -30.68 9.18 0.13
CA VAL A 100 -31.66 8.52 -0.74
C VAL A 100 -31.63 7.03 -0.47
N THR A 101 -32.79 6.44 -0.23
CA THR A 101 -32.96 4.99 -0.07
C THR A 101 -33.32 4.38 -1.41
N ILE A 102 -32.57 3.37 -1.81
CA ILE A 102 -32.81 2.56 -2.99
C ILE A 102 -33.44 1.24 -2.57
N THR A 103 -34.53 0.85 -3.22
CA THR A 103 -35.21 -0.41 -3.01
C THR A 103 -35.08 -1.28 -4.26
N THR A 104 -34.60 -2.51 -4.09
CA THR A 104 -34.40 -3.49 -5.16
C THR A 104 -35.44 -4.60 -5.10
N ALA A 105 -35.74 -5.22 -6.24
CA ALA A 105 -36.73 -6.29 -6.35
C ALA A 105 -36.24 -7.61 -5.72
N VAL A 106 -34.92 -7.83 -5.71
CA VAL A 106 -34.24 -9.01 -5.18
C VAL A 106 -33.13 -8.61 -4.22
N ASP A 107 -32.60 -9.56 -3.46
CA ASP A 107 -31.52 -9.32 -2.52
C ASP A 107 -30.26 -8.87 -3.24
N HIS A 108 -29.68 -7.73 -2.82
CA HIS A 108 -28.57 -7.09 -3.51
C HIS A 108 -27.18 -7.57 -3.05
N GLY A 109 -27.08 -8.12 -1.83
CA GLY A 109 -25.80 -8.60 -1.25
C GLY A 109 -24.72 -7.50 -1.16
N LEU A 110 -25.13 -6.23 -1.06
CA LEU A 110 -24.23 -5.09 -0.79
C LEU A 110 -23.97 -4.99 0.71
N VAL A 111 -22.86 -4.36 1.05
CA VAL A 111 -22.54 -3.88 2.40
C VAL A 111 -22.18 -2.40 2.33
N ASP A 112 -21.99 -1.79 3.49
CA ASP A 112 -21.51 -0.41 3.61
C ASP A 112 -20.17 -0.28 2.86
N ASP A 113 -19.95 0.88 2.25
CA ASP A 113 -18.77 1.22 1.42
C ASP A 113 -18.63 0.48 0.09
N ASP A 114 -19.57 -0.37 -0.32
CA ASP A 114 -19.62 -0.90 -1.68
C ASP A 114 -19.89 0.20 -2.71
N ILE A 115 -19.45 0.00 -3.95
CA ILE A 115 -19.73 0.93 -5.05
C ILE A 115 -20.85 0.38 -5.93
N VAL A 116 -21.76 1.28 -6.29
CA VAL A 116 -22.84 1.03 -7.26
C VAL A 116 -22.84 2.10 -8.33
N LEU A 117 -23.21 1.72 -9.55
CA LEU A 117 -23.44 2.60 -10.68
C LEU A 117 -24.89 2.46 -11.12
N PHE A 118 -25.59 3.57 -11.30
CA PHE A 118 -26.93 3.56 -11.86
C PHE A 118 -26.90 3.84 -13.35
N ASN A 119 -27.69 3.11 -14.10
CA ASN A 119 -27.94 3.41 -15.50
C ASN A 119 -29.43 3.14 -15.87
N THR A 120 -29.86 3.60 -17.02
CA THR A 120 -31.26 3.52 -17.48
C THR A 120 -32.25 4.10 -16.46
N VAL A 121 -31.88 5.23 -15.83
CA VAL A 121 -32.69 5.89 -14.82
C VAL A 121 -33.86 6.63 -15.48
N THR A 122 -35.08 6.32 -15.08
CA THR A 122 -36.31 6.92 -15.65
C THR A 122 -37.32 7.24 -14.55
N GLY A 123 -38.25 8.16 -14.85
CA GLY A 123 -39.45 8.41 -14.04
C GLY A 123 -39.22 9.23 -12.77
N LEU A 124 -38.06 9.88 -12.61
CA LEU A 124 -37.84 10.83 -11.51
C LEU A 124 -38.26 12.22 -11.93
N SER A 125 -39.26 12.79 -11.27
CA SER A 125 -39.80 14.14 -11.58
C SER A 125 -40.32 14.82 -10.31
N GLY A 126 -40.30 16.16 -10.31
CA GLY A 126 -40.80 16.98 -9.19
C GLY A 126 -39.91 17.07 -7.96
N SER A 127 -38.86 16.30 -7.90
CA SER A 127 -37.83 16.31 -6.87
C SER A 127 -36.63 17.17 -7.28
N THR A 128 -35.82 17.57 -6.33
CA THR A 128 -34.46 18.10 -6.59
C THR A 128 -33.59 17.04 -7.30
N PHE A 129 -33.86 15.77 -7.01
CA PHE A 129 -33.17 14.63 -7.60
C PHE A 129 -33.86 14.19 -8.88
N THR A 130 -33.18 14.34 -9.98
CA THR A 130 -33.66 14.01 -11.34
C THR A 130 -32.97 12.77 -11.89
N ASN A 131 -33.41 12.26 -13.04
CA ASN A 131 -32.71 11.14 -13.68
C ASN A 131 -31.22 11.43 -13.87
N ALA A 132 -30.83 12.63 -14.30
CA ALA A 132 -29.45 13.04 -14.51
C ALA A 132 -28.62 13.09 -13.22
N THR A 133 -29.23 13.11 -12.04
CA THR A 133 -28.54 13.05 -10.76
C THR A 133 -27.91 11.67 -10.54
N PHE A 134 -28.50 10.62 -11.10
CA PHE A 134 -28.10 9.24 -10.89
C PHE A 134 -27.55 8.56 -12.15
N GLU A 135 -27.99 8.97 -13.34
CA GLU A 135 -27.60 8.34 -14.62
C GLU A 135 -26.10 8.40 -14.83
N ASP A 136 -25.47 7.24 -15.02
CA ASP A 136 -24.03 7.05 -15.22
C ASP A 136 -23.14 7.63 -14.08
N VAL A 137 -23.71 7.77 -12.88
CA VAL A 137 -22.98 8.26 -11.68
C VAL A 137 -22.73 7.11 -10.72
N LYS A 138 -21.50 7.03 -10.23
CA LYS A 138 -21.07 6.06 -9.21
C LYS A 138 -21.32 6.62 -7.82
N PHE A 139 -21.85 5.77 -6.94
CA PHE A 139 -22.11 6.11 -5.54
C PHE A 139 -21.51 5.07 -4.61
N MET A 140 -21.03 5.55 -3.47
CA MET A 140 -20.69 4.68 -2.35
C MET A 140 -21.94 4.41 -1.52
N VAL A 141 -22.18 3.15 -1.17
CA VAL A 141 -23.25 2.72 -0.28
C VAL A 141 -22.96 3.23 1.12
N THR A 142 -23.88 4.03 1.67
CA THR A 142 -23.70 4.62 3.01
C THR A 142 -24.18 3.70 4.12
N SER A 143 -25.24 2.92 3.88
CA SER A 143 -25.73 1.89 4.82
C SER A 143 -26.64 0.87 4.14
N VAL A 144 -26.79 -0.27 4.74
CA VAL A 144 -27.63 -1.39 4.26
C VAL A 144 -28.67 -1.76 5.30
N PRO A 145 -29.84 -1.06 5.34
CA PRO A 145 -30.89 -1.33 6.31
C PRO A 145 -31.51 -2.72 6.19
N THR A 146 -31.67 -3.25 4.97
CA THR A 146 -32.18 -4.60 4.72
C THR A 146 -31.51 -5.24 3.51
N GLN A 147 -31.72 -6.52 3.27
CA GLN A 147 -31.17 -7.22 2.09
C GLN A 147 -31.65 -6.66 0.75
N ARG A 148 -32.71 -5.85 0.75
CA ARG A 148 -33.31 -5.24 -0.45
C ARG A 148 -33.33 -3.72 -0.45
N THR A 149 -32.78 -3.09 0.58
CA THR A 149 -32.69 -1.64 0.66
C THR A 149 -31.29 -1.23 1.07
N PHE A 150 -30.74 -0.26 0.36
CA PHE A 150 -29.49 0.40 0.74
C PHE A 150 -29.66 1.91 0.56
N THR A 151 -28.77 2.68 1.18
CA THR A 151 -28.77 4.14 1.13
C THR A 151 -27.50 4.67 0.49
N ILE A 152 -27.65 5.81 -0.18
CA ILE A 152 -26.54 6.62 -0.69
C ILE A 152 -26.69 8.05 -0.20
N THR A 153 -25.58 8.77 -0.10
CA THR A 153 -25.57 10.16 0.35
C THR A 153 -25.15 11.08 -0.79
N LEU A 154 -25.99 12.06 -1.11
CA LEU A 154 -25.77 13.07 -2.13
C LEU A 154 -25.08 14.33 -1.58
N ALA A 155 -24.47 15.13 -2.43
CA ALA A 155 -23.84 16.40 -2.05
C ALA A 155 -24.88 17.44 -1.58
N THR A 156 -26.05 17.48 -2.21
CA THR A 156 -27.15 18.41 -1.94
C THR A 156 -28.31 17.72 -1.25
N ALA A 157 -29.07 18.46 -0.43
CA ALA A 157 -30.28 17.94 0.21
C ALA A 157 -31.49 18.07 -0.69
N GLU A 158 -32.49 17.19 -0.49
CA GLU A 158 -33.80 17.28 -1.15
C GLU A 158 -34.53 18.55 -0.75
N SER A 159 -34.86 19.43 -1.72
CA SER A 159 -35.58 20.66 -1.50
C SER A 159 -36.88 20.76 -2.30
N GLY A 160 -37.13 19.81 -3.20
CA GLY A 160 -38.36 19.65 -3.98
C GLY A 160 -39.35 18.71 -3.29
N THR A 161 -40.21 18.10 -4.11
CA THR A 161 -41.12 17.05 -3.66
C THR A 161 -40.33 15.75 -3.45
N PRO A 162 -40.28 15.19 -2.22
CA PRO A 162 -39.56 13.96 -1.95
C PRO A 162 -40.00 12.81 -2.83
N LEU A 163 -39.06 11.99 -3.25
CA LEU A 163 -39.30 10.74 -3.98
C LEU A 163 -39.95 9.71 -3.03
N SER A 164 -40.98 9.00 -3.50
CA SER A 164 -41.66 7.96 -2.73
C SER A 164 -41.80 6.68 -3.57
N GLY A 165 -40.76 5.83 -3.54
CA GLY A 165 -40.68 4.64 -4.37
C GLY A 165 -40.77 4.96 -5.88
N ALA A 166 -40.20 6.10 -6.26
CA ALA A 166 -40.32 6.65 -7.59
C ALA A 166 -39.22 6.15 -8.54
N GLY A 167 -39.51 6.21 -9.83
CA GLY A 167 -38.55 5.90 -10.88
C GLY A 167 -38.28 4.42 -11.07
N SER A 168 -37.39 4.13 -12.00
CA SER A 168 -36.82 2.82 -12.27
C SER A 168 -35.37 2.99 -12.72
N ALA A 169 -34.49 2.16 -12.23
CA ALA A 169 -33.09 2.15 -12.63
C ALA A 169 -32.53 0.73 -12.66
N SER A 170 -31.47 0.55 -13.46
CA SER A 170 -30.57 -0.59 -13.31
C SER A 170 -29.43 -0.21 -12.35
N VAL A 171 -29.12 -1.09 -11.40
CA VAL A 171 -28.04 -0.91 -10.43
C VAL A 171 -26.94 -1.93 -10.74
N LEU A 172 -25.79 -1.43 -11.14
CA LEU A 172 -24.60 -2.25 -11.36
C LEU A 172 -23.78 -2.28 -10.07
N CYS A 173 -23.74 -3.44 -9.42
CA CYS A 173 -22.99 -3.66 -8.19
C CYS A 173 -21.57 -4.10 -8.52
N TYR A 174 -20.56 -3.37 -8.04
CA TYR A 174 -19.17 -3.66 -8.29
C TYR A 174 -18.68 -4.88 -7.49
N PHE A 175 -17.66 -5.59 -7.98
CA PHE A 175 -16.97 -6.57 -7.17
C PHE A 175 -16.26 -5.86 -6.00
N ARG A 176 -16.35 -6.44 -4.82
CA ARG A 176 -15.65 -5.94 -3.65
C ARG A 176 -14.19 -6.36 -3.70
N VAL A 177 -13.27 -5.42 -3.49
CA VAL A 177 -11.83 -5.68 -3.45
C VAL A 177 -11.36 -5.82 -2.00
N GLY A 178 -11.71 -4.87 -1.13
CA GLY A 178 -11.35 -4.87 0.28
C GLY A 178 -11.21 -3.46 0.86
N PRO A 179 -10.80 -3.34 2.12
CA PRO A 179 -10.56 -2.05 2.76
C PRO A 179 -9.29 -1.36 2.22
N ALA A 180 -9.20 -0.04 2.40
CA ALA A 180 -8.02 0.74 2.02
C ALA A 180 -6.78 0.39 2.86
N GLN A 181 -6.99 0.00 4.10
CA GLN A 181 -5.97 -0.38 5.08
C GLN A 181 -6.36 -1.71 5.71
N GLN A 182 -5.40 -2.37 6.36
CA GLN A 182 -5.72 -3.54 7.15
C GLN A 182 -6.65 -3.15 8.30
N VAL A 183 -7.75 -3.88 8.43
CA VAL A 183 -8.70 -3.72 9.53
C VAL A 183 -8.49 -4.88 10.49
N GLY A 184 -8.09 -4.56 11.72
CA GLY A 184 -7.91 -5.55 12.78
C GLY A 184 -9.07 -5.51 13.78
N GLY A 185 -9.48 -6.68 14.28
CA GLY A 185 -10.37 -6.78 15.42
C GLY A 185 -9.67 -6.51 16.74
N PHE A 186 -10.35 -6.79 17.85
CA PHE A 186 -9.84 -6.64 19.21
C PHE A 186 -9.75 -8.00 19.91
N GLY A 187 -8.74 -8.15 20.77
CA GLY A 187 -8.58 -9.37 21.58
C GLY A 187 -7.38 -10.23 21.16
N TRP A 188 -7.31 -11.41 21.73
CA TRP A 188 -6.23 -12.37 21.48
C TRP A 188 -6.32 -12.98 20.09
N GLY A 189 -5.21 -13.00 19.36
CA GLY A 189 -5.16 -13.61 18.03
C GLY A 189 -5.65 -12.72 16.87
N THR A 190 -6.01 -11.46 17.12
CA THR A 190 -6.53 -10.52 16.12
C THR A 190 -5.49 -9.53 15.59
N GLY A 191 -4.23 -9.93 15.47
CA GLY A 191 -3.15 -9.08 14.98
C GLY A 191 -2.24 -8.59 16.10
N LEU A 192 -2.10 -7.28 16.30
CA LEU A 192 -1.29 -6.72 17.38
C LEU A 192 -1.78 -7.23 18.75
N TYR A 193 -0.85 -7.44 19.68
CA TYR A 193 -1.18 -7.84 21.04
C TYR A 193 -2.19 -6.87 21.68
N GLY A 194 -3.40 -7.35 21.95
CA GLY A 194 -4.50 -6.53 22.44
C GLY A 194 -5.34 -5.81 21.37
N GLY A 195 -5.15 -6.10 20.07
CA GLY A 195 -5.93 -5.53 18.97
C GLY A 195 -5.35 -4.26 18.36
N THR A 196 -6.20 -3.36 17.87
CA THR A 196 -5.76 -2.11 17.24
C THR A 196 -5.33 -1.07 18.28
N ALA A 197 -4.48 -0.12 17.87
CA ALA A 197 -3.96 0.95 18.74
C ALA A 197 -5.04 1.83 19.39
N ASN A 198 -6.21 1.95 18.77
CA ASN A 198 -7.28 2.82 19.26
C ASN A 198 -8.21 2.14 20.30
N GLY A 199 -8.06 0.84 20.55
CA GLY A 199 -8.93 0.08 21.43
C GLY A 199 -10.39 0.00 20.92
N PRO A 200 -11.24 -0.78 21.59
CA PRO A 200 -12.66 -0.88 21.24
C PRO A 200 -13.41 0.43 21.55
N ALA A 201 -14.48 0.70 20.80
CA ALA A 201 -15.35 1.83 21.06
C ALA A 201 -15.92 1.76 22.47
N THR A 202 -15.88 2.86 23.22
CA THR A 202 -16.43 2.97 24.58
C THR A 202 -17.39 4.13 24.69
N THR A 203 -18.39 3.96 25.56
CA THR A 203 -19.36 4.99 25.93
C THR A 203 -19.79 4.80 27.38
N THR A 204 -20.76 5.53 27.86
CA THR A 204 -21.32 5.35 29.20
C THR A 204 -22.79 5.00 29.15
N LEU A 205 -23.25 4.22 30.13
CA LEU A 205 -24.66 3.91 30.33
C LEU A 205 -25.43 5.18 30.70
N LYS A 206 -26.45 5.54 29.92
CA LYS A 206 -27.22 6.77 30.15
C LYS A 206 -28.25 6.61 31.25
N THR A 207 -28.89 5.46 31.33
CA THR A 207 -29.95 5.14 32.29
C THR A 207 -29.61 3.88 33.04
N THR A 208 -29.83 3.89 34.38
CA THR A 208 -29.67 2.67 35.20
C THR A 208 -30.54 1.54 34.69
N VAL A 209 -29.98 0.34 34.59
CA VAL A 209 -30.67 -0.89 34.15
C VAL A 209 -30.60 -1.93 35.25
N ASN A 210 -31.68 -2.65 35.45
CA ASN A 210 -31.70 -3.84 36.32
C ASN A 210 -31.27 -5.10 35.52
N ASP A 211 -31.27 -6.22 36.15
CA ASP A 211 -30.86 -7.51 35.58
C ASP A 211 -31.85 -8.14 34.58
N THR A 212 -33.02 -7.52 34.36
CA THR A 212 -34.07 -8.03 33.46
C THR A 212 -34.28 -7.17 32.21
N ILE A 213 -33.77 -5.92 32.20
CA ILE A 213 -33.92 -5.00 31.07
C ILE A 213 -33.00 -5.42 29.93
N THR A 214 -33.56 -5.59 28.73
CA THR A 214 -32.83 -5.92 27.50
C THR A 214 -32.65 -4.74 26.56
N THR A 215 -33.23 -3.59 26.92
CA THR A 215 -33.04 -2.31 26.17
C THR A 215 -32.06 -1.45 26.93
N ILE A 216 -30.89 -1.22 26.35
CA ILE A 216 -29.77 -0.49 26.95
C ILE A 216 -29.66 0.88 26.29
N VAL A 217 -29.71 1.95 27.09
CA VAL A 217 -29.60 3.34 26.59
C VAL A 217 -28.22 3.88 26.90
N LEU A 218 -27.48 4.21 25.84
CA LEU A 218 -26.12 4.73 25.86
C LEU A 218 -26.12 6.26 25.81
N THR A 219 -25.07 6.90 26.27
CA THR A 219 -24.85 8.32 26.07
C THR A 219 -24.65 8.66 24.59
N SER A 220 -23.94 7.79 23.86
CA SER A 220 -23.80 7.82 22.41
C SER A 220 -23.60 6.39 21.91
N SER A 221 -24.28 6.01 20.84
CA SER A 221 -24.09 4.71 20.19
C SER A 221 -23.61 4.81 18.74
N THR A 222 -23.14 5.97 18.32
CA THR A 222 -22.71 6.24 16.92
C THR A 222 -21.51 5.42 16.47
N GLN A 223 -20.67 4.96 17.40
CA GLN A 223 -19.50 4.10 17.12
C GLN A 223 -19.77 2.61 17.34
N PHE A 224 -21.02 2.24 17.60
CA PHE A 224 -21.43 0.85 17.78
C PHE A 224 -22.13 0.36 16.52
N PRO A 225 -21.88 -0.88 16.08
CA PRO A 225 -22.53 -1.44 14.89
C PRO A 225 -24.05 -1.56 15.05
N SER A 226 -24.76 -1.89 13.97
CA SER A 226 -26.21 -2.05 13.98
C SER A 226 -26.69 -3.21 14.86
N SER A 227 -25.85 -4.23 15.02
CA SER A 227 -26.04 -5.37 15.93
C SER A 227 -24.69 -5.81 16.45
N GLY A 228 -24.63 -6.47 17.60
CA GLY A 228 -23.36 -6.91 18.17
C GLY A 228 -23.45 -7.22 19.66
N GLU A 229 -22.32 -7.06 20.34
CA GLU A 229 -22.16 -7.33 21.76
C GLU A 229 -21.46 -6.18 22.48
N ILE A 230 -21.91 -5.96 23.71
CA ILE A 230 -21.32 -4.93 24.61
C ILE A 230 -20.97 -5.58 25.95
N ARG A 231 -19.94 -5.03 26.60
CA ARG A 231 -19.57 -5.37 27.98
C ARG A 231 -19.85 -4.22 28.91
N ILE A 232 -20.56 -4.51 30.01
CA ILE A 232 -20.82 -3.58 31.10
C ILE A 232 -20.28 -4.20 32.39
N GLY A 233 -19.18 -3.70 32.92
CA GLY A 233 -18.49 -4.34 34.04
C GLY A 233 -17.99 -5.73 33.67
N THR A 234 -18.59 -6.77 34.23
CA THR A 234 -18.27 -8.19 33.97
C THR A 234 -19.36 -8.91 33.17
N GLU A 235 -20.39 -8.21 32.74
CA GLU A 235 -21.49 -8.80 31.98
C GLU A 235 -21.39 -8.47 30.51
N ASP A 236 -21.56 -9.48 29.65
CA ASP A 236 -21.71 -9.35 28.21
C ASP A 236 -23.19 -9.43 27.82
N ILE A 237 -23.57 -8.50 26.94
CA ILE A 237 -24.97 -8.33 26.52
C ILE A 237 -24.98 -8.23 24.99
N SER A 238 -25.74 -9.07 24.30
CA SER A 238 -25.95 -8.93 22.87
C SER A 238 -27.06 -7.93 22.56
N TYR A 239 -27.04 -7.38 21.34
CA TYR A 239 -28.13 -6.56 20.81
C TYR A 239 -28.29 -6.78 19.32
N THR A 240 -29.50 -6.67 18.79
CA THR A 240 -29.83 -6.86 17.38
C THR A 240 -30.22 -5.57 16.66
N SER A 241 -30.35 -4.46 17.41
CA SER A 241 -30.71 -3.16 16.84
C SER A 241 -30.05 -2.04 17.62
N ASN A 242 -29.47 -1.07 16.89
CA ASN A 242 -28.88 0.16 17.41
C ASN A 242 -29.60 1.36 16.81
N ASN A 243 -30.30 2.13 17.65
CA ASN A 243 -30.86 3.40 17.26
C ASN A 243 -29.89 4.53 17.67
N THR A 244 -29.06 4.95 16.72
CA THR A 244 -28.02 5.95 16.96
C THR A 244 -28.57 7.34 17.33
N SER A 245 -29.81 7.67 16.92
CA SER A 245 -30.45 8.96 17.25
C SER A 245 -30.83 9.06 18.73
N THR A 246 -31.21 7.93 19.36
CA THR A 246 -31.59 7.88 20.77
C THR A 246 -30.52 7.27 21.67
N GLY A 247 -29.48 6.67 21.07
CA GLY A 247 -28.46 5.90 21.76
C GLY A 247 -28.96 4.57 22.31
N THR A 248 -30.01 3.98 21.72
CA THR A 248 -30.71 2.83 22.27
C THR A 248 -30.32 1.54 21.57
N LEU A 249 -29.80 0.57 22.32
CA LEU A 249 -29.55 -0.81 21.88
C LEU A 249 -30.71 -1.67 22.35
N SER A 250 -31.25 -2.55 21.49
CA SER A 250 -32.40 -3.38 21.82
C SER A 250 -32.39 -4.75 21.08
N GLY A 251 -33.31 -5.64 21.46
CA GLY A 251 -33.56 -6.91 20.79
C GLY A 251 -32.52 -7.98 21.08
N GLY A 252 -31.67 -7.79 22.09
CA GLY A 252 -30.62 -8.73 22.43
C GLY A 252 -30.90 -9.57 23.68
N ALA A 253 -29.91 -10.30 24.13
CA ALA A 253 -29.92 -11.16 25.31
C ALA A 253 -28.89 -10.71 26.34
N ARG A 254 -29.20 -10.91 27.62
CA ARG A 254 -28.28 -10.77 28.74
C ARG A 254 -27.52 -12.08 28.97
N GLU A 255 -26.44 -12.02 29.74
CA GLU A 255 -25.65 -13.22 30.12
C GLU A 255 -25.05 -13.99 28.92
N VAL A 256 -24.68 -13.28 27.84
CA VAL A 256 -23.96 -13.95 26.73
C VAL A 256 -22.53 -14.27 27.16
N ASN A 257 -21.84 -15.13 26.42
CA ASN A 257 -20.44 -15.53 26.66
C ASN A 257 -20.19 -16.14 28.06
N GLY A 258 -21.22 -16.75 28.67
CA GLY A 258 -21.09 -17.38 30.01
C GLY A 258 -20.94 -16.38 31.16
N THR A 259 -21.24 -15.11 30.94
CA THR A 259 -21.27 -14.09 32.00
C THR A 259 -22.54 -14.14 32.84
N THR A 260 -22.57 -13.43 33.95
CA THR A 260 -23.75 -13.38 34.84
C THR A 260 -24.40 -12.00 34.75
N LYS A 261 -25.71 -11.95 34.55
CA LYS A 261 -26.48 -10.71 34.53
C LYS A 261 -26.42 -9.95 35.87
N ALA A 262 -26.32 -8.65 35.78
CA ALA A 262 -26.25 -7.77 36.93
C ALA A 262 -26.99 -6.44 36.68
N ALA A 263 -27.35 -5.76 37.76
CA ALA A 263 -27.82 -4.39 37.65
C ALA A 263 -26.64 -3.43 37.45
N HIS A 264 -26.78 -2.43 36.55
CA HIS A 264 -25.75 -1.46 36.25
C HIS A 264 -26.26 -0.03 36.43
N SER A 265 -25.48 0.79 37.13
CA SER A 265 -25.82 2.19 37.37
C SER A 265 -25.52 3.06 36.15
N SER A 266 -26.28 4.13 35.98
CA SER A 266 -25.95 5.19 34.99
C SER A 266 -24.52 5.71 35.20
N GLY A 267 -23.81 6.01 34.09
CA GLY A 267 -22.44 6.48 34.10
C GLY A 267 -21.36 5.40 34.04
N VAL A 268 -21.72 4.12 34.19
CA VAL A 268 -20.76 3.01 34.03
C VAL A 268 -20.30 2.92 32.57
N THR A 269 -19.01 2.66 32.39
CA THR A 269 -18.41 2.47 31.04
C THR A 269 -18.96 1.23 30.36
N ILE A 270 -19.32 1.39 29.11
CA ILE A 270 -19.74 0.33 28.20
C ILE A 270 -18.69 0.21 27.10
N THR A 271 -18.25 -1.00 26.84
CA THR A 271 -17.26 -1.33 25.81
C THR A 271 -17.93 -2.16 24.71
N ASN A 272 -17.71 -1.80 23.45
CA ASN A 272 -18.09 -2.63 22.32
C ASN A 272 -17.15 -3.83 22.28
N ILE A 273 -17.70 -5.04 22.33
CA ILE A 273 -16.94 -6.30 22.26
C ILE A 273 -17.35 -7.16 21.07
N THR A 274 -18.08 -6.62 20.13
CA THR A 274 -18.60 -7.35 18.96
C THR A 274 -17.50 -8.11 18.22
N ASP A 275 -16.32 -7.51 18.13
CA ASP A 275 -15.18 -8.07 17.39
C ASP A 275 -14.13 -8.71 18.31
N PHE A 276 -14.46 -8.98 19.57
CA PHE A 276 -13.55 -9.68 20.48
C PHE A 276 -13.51 -11.17 20.17
N VAL A 277 -12.29 -11.72 20.11
CA VAL A 277 -12.05 -13.16 20.02
C VAL A 277 -11.56 -13.65 21.37
N ALA A 278 -12.24 -14.63 21.94
CA ALA A 278 -11.86 -15.21 23.23
C ALA A 278 -10.58 -16.05 23.10
N TRP A 279 -9.91 -16.28 24.23
CA TRP A 279 -8.76 -17.19 24.25
C TRP A 279 -9.17 -18.61 23.85
N GLY A 280 -8.47 -19.18 22.85
CA GLY A 280 -8.71 -20.54 22.36
C GLY A 280 -9.75 -20.63 21.25
N GLU A 281 -10.41 -19.54 20.89
CA GLU A 281 -11.23 -19.44 19.69
C GLU A 281 -10.36 -19.15 18.47
N ALA A 282 -10.71 -19.77 17.35
CA ALA A 282 -10.06 -19.46 16.09
C ALA A 282 -10.46 -18.04 15.67
N SER A 283 -9.47 -17.22 15.33
CA SER A 283 -9.72 -15.93 14.67
C SER A 283 -10.51 -16.18 13.39
N SER A 284 -11.72 -15.64 13.28
CA SER A 284 -12.45 -15.68 12.02
C SER A 284 -11.85 -14.66 11.03
N SER A 285 -11.98 -14.92 9.74
CA SER A 285 -11.55 -13.98 8.70
C SER A 285 -12.25 -12.61 8.79
N ASP A 286 -13.34 -12.52 9.54
CA ASP A 286 -14.12 -11.31 9.73
C ASP A 286 -13.49 -10.35 10.76
N PHE A 287 -12.57 -10.84 11.62
CA PHE A 287 -11.91 -10.02 12.65
C PHE A 287 -10.60 -9.36 12.17
N THR A 288 -10.03 -9.83 11.08
CA THR A 288 -8.87 -9.21 10.45
C THR A 288 -9.07 -9.25 8.94
N LEU A 289 -9.36 -8.09 8.36
CA LEU A 289 -9.49 -7.95 6.92
C LEU A 289 -8.18 -7.46 6.33
N ASP A 290 -7.62 -8.24 5.42
CA ASP A 290 -6.47 -7.83 4.62
C ASP A 290 -6.84 -6.63 3.74
N PRO A 291 -5.89 -5.74 3.43
CA PRO A 291 -6.13 -4.65 2.49
C PRO A 291 -6.61 -5.17 1.15
N GLY A 292 -7.47 -4.42 0.49
CA GLY A 292 -7.91 -4.73 -0.87
C GLY A 292 -6.75 -4.64 -1.86
N LEU A 293 -6.39 -5.76 -2.46
CA LEU A 293 -5.24 -5.90 -3.35
C LEU A 293 -5.64 -6.51 -4.68
N TRP A 294 -5.03 -5.98 -5.74
CA TRP A 294 -5.02 -6.57 -7.06
C TRP A 294 -3.66 -7.20 -7.37
N VAL A 295 -3.68 -8.23 -8.18
CA VAL A 295 -2.50 -8.74 -8.87
C VAL A 295 -2.78 -8.61 -10.36
N LEU A 296 -1.91 -7.89 -11.07
CA LEU A 296 -2.09 -7.54 -12.47
C LEU A 296 -0.97 -8.14 -13.31
N ASP A 297 -1.32 -8.66 -14.47
CA ASP A 297 -0.39 -9.13 -15.49
C ASP A 297 -1.06 -9.01 -16.87
N ASN A 298 -0.37 -9.33 -17.96
CA ASN A 298 -0.97 -9.33 -19.30
C ASN A 298 -0.71 -10.64 -20.06
N PHE A 299 -1.74 -11.14 -20.73
CA PHE A 299 -1.69 -12.27 -21.64
C PHE A 299 -1.88 -11.76 -23.08
N GLY A 300 -0.79 -11.34 -23.70
CA GLY A 300 -0.87 -10.64 -24.98
C GLY A 300 -1.60 -9.30 -24.81
N THR A 301 -2.67 -9.08 -25.57
CA THR A 301 -3.51 -7.86 -25.49
C THR A 301 -4.51 -7.87 -24.32
N LYS A 302 -4.67 -9.00 -23.66
CA LYS A 302 -5.58 -9.14 -22.52
C LYS A 302 -4.90 -8.80 -21.22
N LEU A 303 -5.42 -7.82 -20.48
CA LEU A 303 -5.07 -7.58 -19.09
C LEU A 303 -5.68 -8.69 -18.23
N ILE A 304 -4.88 -9.30 -17.38
CA ILE A 304 -5.29 -10.28 -16.37
C ILE A 304 -5.30 -9.57 -15.02
N ALA A 305 -6.43 -9.60 -14.32
CA ALA A 305 -6.61 -8.90 -13.05
C ALA A 305 -7.21 -9.84 -12.00
N LEU A 306 -6.45 -10.19 -10.97
CA LEU A 306 -6.89 -11.01 -9.85
C LEU A 306 -7.18 -10.12 -8.65
N ILE A 307 -8.37 -10.22 -8.07
CA ILE A 307 -8.62 -9.75 -6.71
C ILE A 307 -8.06 -10.79 -5.73
N TYR A 308 -7.24 -10.34 -4.81
CA TYR A 308 -6.59 -11.23 -3.82
C TYR A 308 -7.62 -12.06 -3.04
N ASN A 309 -7.39 -13.38 -2.94
CA ASN A 309 -8.31 -14.38 -2.38
C ASN A 309 -9.69 -14.40 -3.04
N ASN A 310 -9.80 -13.98 -4.29
CA ASN A 310 -11.05 -13.92 -5.04
C ASN A 310 -10.81 -14.33 -6.50
N ARG A 311 -11.73 -13.95 -7.39
CA ARG A 311 -11.76 -14.30 -8.81
C ARG A 311 -10.74 -13.56 -9.64
N CYS A 312 -10.40 -14.13 -10.77
CA CYS A 312 -9.59 -13.55 -11.81
C CYS A 312 -10.46 -13.06 -12.98
N PHE A 313 -10.07 -11.91 -13.53
CA PHE A 313 -10.78 -11.22 -14.60
C PHE A 313 -9.85 -10.97 -15.77
N GLU A 314 -10.43 -10.83 -16.96
CA GLU A 314 -9.73 -10.40 -18.17
C GLU A 314 -10.38 -9.13 -18.74
N TRP A 315 -9.56 -8.28 -19.31
CA TRP A 315 -9.99 -7.12 -20.09
C TRP A 315 -9.17 -7.08 -21.39
N ASP A 316 -9.85 -7.09 -22.53
CA ASP A 316 -9.20 -7.14 -23.84
C ASP A 316 -9.06 -5.73 -24.44
N SER A 317 -7.83 -5.25 -24.56
CA SER A 317 -7.49 -3.96 -25.15
C SER A 317 -7.76 -3.90 -26.66
N SER A 318 -7.80 -5.03 -27.33
CA SER A 318 -8.05 -5.12 -28.76
C SER A 318 -9.55 -5.16 -29.13
N ALA A 319 -10.44 -5.31 -28.13
CA ALA A 319 -11.88 -5.34 -28.35
C ALA A 319 -12.39 -3.99 -28.89
N ALA A 320 -13.42 -4.04 -29.71
CA ALA A 320 -14.08 -2.82 -30.16
C ALA A 320 -14.60 -2.02 -28.96
N ASN A 321 -14.28 -0.72 -28.90
CA ASN A 321 -14.60 0.16 -27.79
C ASN A 321 -14.05 -0.33 -26.42
N ALA A 322 -12.82 -0.86 -26.40
CA ALA A 322 -12.20 -1.44 -25.22
C ALA A 322 -12.32 -0.54 -23.97
N THR A 323 -12.12 0.77 -24.12
CA THR A 323 -12.22 1.76 -23.02
C THR A 323 -13.63 1.93 -22.44
N SER A 324 -14.67 1.45 -23.14
CA SER A 324 -16.07 1.43 -22.66
C SER A 324 -16.45 0.05 -22.10
N ASN A 325 -15.62 -0.97 -22.32
CA ASN A 325 -15.87 -2.33 -21.88
C ASN A 325 -15.31 -2.52 -20.46
N ARG A 326 -15.98 -3.33 -19.65
CA ARG A 326 -15.54 -3.72 -18.33
C ARG A 326 -14.82 -5.06 -18.36
N ALA A 327 -13.95 -5.27 -17.40
CA ALA A 327 -13.33 -6.58 -17.21
C ALA A 327 -14.39 -7.64 -16.90
N THR A 328 -14.19 -8.84 -17.42
CA THR A 328 -15.08 -9.99 -17.26
C THR A 328 -14.37 -11.13 -16.55
N ILE A 329 -15.14 -11.98 -15.87
CA ILE A 329 -14.60 -13.16 -15.18
C ILE A 329 -13.98 -14.10 -16.23
N ILE A 330 -12.76 -14.58 -16.00
CA ILE A 330 -12.17 -15.65 -16.80
C ILE A 330 -12.94 -16.93 -16.53
N ALA A 331 -13.56 -17.47 -17.58
CA ALA A 331 -14.35 -18.69 -17.48
C ALA A 331 -13.49 -19.88 -17.04
N ASN A 332 -14.06 -20.77 -16.24
CA ASN A 332 -13.41 -22.00 -15.76
C ASN A 332 -12.12 -21.80 -14.93
N ALA A 333 -11.71 -20.55 -14.65
CA ALA A 333 -10.57 -20.25 -13.79
C ALA A 333 -10.90 -20.50 -12.31
N PRO A 334 -9.90 -20.70 -11.44
CA PRO A 334 -10.09 -20.75 -9.99
C PRO A 334 -10.84 -19.52 -9.46
N THR A 335 -11.68 -19.74 -8.47
CA THR A 335 -12.52 -18.69 -7.88
C THR A 335 -11.93 -18.06 -6.62
N ALA A 336 -10.81 -18.63 -6.12
CA ALA A 336 -10.03 -18.09 -5.02
C ALA A 336 -8.54 -18.36 -5.26
N SER A 337 -7.73 -17.30 -5.35
CA SER A 337 -6.29 -17.39 -5.55
C SER A 337 -5.58 -16.20 -4.90
N ARG A 338 -4.33 -16.41 -4.49
CA ARG A 338 -3.53 -15.36 -3.84
C ARG A 338 -2.70 -14.54 -4.82
N HIS A 339 -2.20 -15.20 -5.88
CA HIS A 339 -1.37 -14.55 -6.88
C HIS A 339 -1.61 -15.17 -8.25
N VAL A 340 -1.42 -14.39 -9.29
CA VAL A 340 -1.51 -14.82 -10.68
C VAL A 340 -0.33 -14.27 -11.47
N LEU A 341 0.18 -15.05 -12.41
CA LEU A 341 1.27 -14.65 -13.29
C LEU A 341 1.15 -15.37 -14.63
N VAL A 342 1.52 -14.69 -15.71
CA VAL A 342 1.62 -15.26 -17.04
C VAL A 342 3.05 -15.74 -17.28
N SER A 343 3.21 -17.02 -17.57
CA SER A 343 4.51 -17.58 -18.01
C SER A 343 4.71 -17.24 -19.50
N THR A 344 5.60 -16.28 -19.77
CA THR A 344 5.72 -15.66 -21.10
C THR A 344 6.30 -16.58 -22.17
N PRO A 345 7.32 -17.44 -21.92
CA PRO A 345 7.90 -18.27 -22.98
C PRO A 345 6.94 -19.36 -23.49
N ASP A 346 6.13 -19.88 -22.60
CA ASP A 346 5.30 -21.08 -22.80
C ASP A 346 3.81 -20.76 -22.73
N ARG A 347 3.44 -19.50 -22.41
CA ARG A 347 2.09 -18.95 -22.44
C ARG A 347 1.07 -19.74 -21.64
N HIS A 348 1.39 -19.99 -20.38
CA HIS A 348 0.47 -20.52 -19.37
C HIS A 348 0.06 -19.42 -18.40
N LEU A 349 -1.18 -19.46 -17.95
CA LEU A 349 -1.65 -18.63 -16.82
C LEU A 349 -1.51 -19.44 -15.53
N VAL A 350 -0.69 -18.95 -14.60
CA VAL A 350 -0.34 -19.66 -13.37
C VAL A 350 -1.00 -19.00 -12.17
N PHE A 351 -1.70 -19.77 -11.36
CA PHE A 351 -2.34 -19.35 -10.11
C PHE A 351 -1.59 -19.96 -8.92
N PHE A 352 -1.30 -19.12 -7.93
CA PHE A 352 -0.59 -19.50 -6.71
C PHE A 352 -1.48 -19.33 -5.48
N GLY A 353 -1.37 -20.26 -4.52
CA GLY A 353 -2.19 -20.27 -3.32
C GLY A 353 -3.68 -20.41 -3.65
N THR A 354 -4.00 -21.39 -4.52
CA THR A 354 -5.31 -21.51 -5.14
C THR A 354 -6.08 -22.76 -4.70
N GLU A 355 -7.24 -22.96 -5.27
CA GLU A 355 -8.14 -24.09 -5.00
C GLU A 355 -7.55 -25.41 -5.47
N THR A 356 -7.68 -26.46 -4.66
CA THR A 356 -7.38 -27.83 -5.10
C THR A 356 -8.46 -28.39 -6.03
N THR A 357 -9.70 -27.91 -5.89
CA THR A 357 -10.84 -28.20 -6.76
C THR A 357 -11.37 -26.89 -7.33
N VAL A 358 -11.21 -26.70 -8.64
CA VAL A 358 -11.64 -25.47 -9.32
C VAL A 358 -13.12 -25.19 -9.10
N GLY A 359 -13.45 -23.94 -8.78
CA GLY A 359 -14.80 -23.49 -8.51
C GLY A 359 -15.29 -23.77 -7.08
N THR A 360 -14.41 -24.23 -6.19
CA THR A 360 -14.75 -24.54 -4.79
C THR A 360 -13.81 -23.78 -3.85
N PRO A 361 -14.12 -22.50 -3.50
CA PRO A 361 -13.23 -21.62 -2.70
C PRO A 361 -12.82 -22.21 -1.36
N SER A 362 -13.68 -23.04 -0.74
CA SER A 362 -13.39 -23.72 0.53
C SER A 362 -12.24 -24.74 0.44
N THR A 363 -11.81 -25.10 -0.76
CA THR A 363 -10.67 -26.01 -1.00
C THR A 363 -9.36 -25.25 -1.27
N GLN A 364 -9.31 -23.96 -1.04
CA GLN A 364 -8.11 -23.15 -1.25
C GLN A 364 -6.98 -23.63 -0.31
N ASP A 365 -5.83 -23.95 -0.89
CA ASP A 365 -4.59 -24.28 -0.18
C ASP A 365 -3.54 -23.20 -0.51
N ALA A 366 -3.05 -22.54 0.51
CA ALA A 366 -2.09 -21.45 0.39
C ALA A 366 -0.76 -21.84 -0.25
N MET A 367 -0.46 -23.15 -0.34
CA MET A 367 0.78 -23.70 -0.93
C MET A 367 0.54 -24.40 -2.28
N PHE A 368 -0.69 -24.33 -2.81
CA PHE A 368 -1.08 -25.03 -4.04
C PHE A 368 -0.92 -24.12 -5.25
N ILE A 369 -0.33 -24.67 -6.32
CA ILE A 369 -0.12 -24.00 -7.60
C ILE A 369 -0.94 -24.73 -8.66
N ARG A 370 -1.59 -23.98 -9.54
CA ARG A 370 -2.31 -24.49 -10.69
C ARG A 370 -1.95 -23.65 -11.91
N PHE A 371 -1.67 -24.29 -13.03
CA PHE A 371 -1.42 -23.60 -14.29
C PHE A 371 -2.37 -24.07 -15.37
N SER A 372 -2.67 -23.15 -16.28
CA SER A 372 -3.58 -23.39 -17.40
C SER A 372 -2.98 -24.35 -18.42
N ASP A 373 -3.79 -24.82 -19.34
CA ASP A 373 -3.31 -25.35 -20.61
C ASP A 373 -2.63 -24.22 -21.43
N GLN A 374 -1.69 -24.60 -22.31
CA GLN A 374 -0.93 -23.66 -23.13
C GLN A 374 -1.87 -22.88 -24.06
N GLU A 375 -1.69 -21.55 -24.13
CA GLU A 375 -2.51 -20.64 -24.96
C GLU A 375 -4.02 -20.65 -24.63
N ASN A 376 -4.45 -21.30 -23.57
CA ASN A 376 -5.85 -21.50 -23.23
C ASN A 376 -6.13 -21.07 -21.80
N ILE A 377 -6.77 -19.92 -21.63
CA ILE A 377 -7.04 -19.33 -20.31
C ILE A 377 -8.51 -19.38 -19.90
N ASP A 378 -9.45 -19.67 -20.82
CA ASP A 378 -10.90 -19.59 -20.62
C ASP A 378 -11.67 -20.82 -21.10
N GLY A 379 -11.00 -21.77 -21.79
CA GLY A 379 -11.61 -22.99 -22.33
C GLY A 379 -12.11 -23.95 -21.24
N THR A 380 -12.99 -24.87 -21.62
CA THR A 380 -13.70 -25.79 -20.69
C THR A 380 -12.75 -26.63 -19.82
N ASN A 381 -11.60 -27.04 -20.32
CA ASN A 381 -10.60 -27.82 -19.59
C ASN A 381 -9.29 -27.05 -19.36
N ALA A 382 -9.32 -25.71 -19.43
CA ALA A 382 -8.12 -24.90 -19.33
C ALA A 382 -7.33 -25.15 -18.05
N TYR A 383 -7.99 -25.48 -16.95
CA TYR A 383 -7.38 -25.71 -15.63
C TYR A 383 -7.60 -27.12 -15.09
N THR A 384 -8.13 -28.02 -15.91
CA THR A 384 -8.35 -29.43 -15.53
C THR A 384 -7.27 -30.29 -16.18
N VAL A 385 -6.52 -31.03 -15.37
CA VAL A 385 -5.46 -31.92 -15.85
C VAL A 385 -6.07 -33.08 -16.63
N THR A 386 -5.70 -33.25 -17.91
CA THR A 386 -6.10 -34.35 -18.77
C THR A 386 -4.87 -34.95 -19.45
N ALA A 387 -5.05 -36.10 -20.07
CA ALA A 387 -3.94 -36.75 -20.81
C ALA A 387 -3.55 -36.01 -22.10
N GLU A 388 -4.37 -35.05 -22.53
CA GLU A 388 -4.25 -34.39 -23.84
C GLU A 388 -3.84 -32.91 -23.74
N ASN A 389 -3.78 -32.34 -22.52
CA ASN A 389 -3.43 -30.95 -22.30
C ASN A 389 -2.19 -30.79 -21.41
N THR A 390 -1.67 -29.58 -21.36
CA THR A 390 -0.48 -29.19 -20.57
C THR A 390 -0.86 -28.58 -19.20
N ALA A 391 -2.16 -28.49 -18.88
CA ALA A 391 -2.61 -28.03 -17.58
C ALA A 391 -2.09 -28.91 -16.45
N GLY A 392 -1.76 -28.31 -15.33
CA GLY A 392 -1.22 -29.10 -14.22
C GLY A 392 -1.36 -28.40 -12.88
N THR A 393 -0.93 -29.15 -11.86
CA THR A 393 -0.96 -28.70 -10.48
C THR A 393 0.27 -29.15 -9.72
N GLN A 394 0.70 -28.36 -8.74
CA GLN A 394 1.79 -28.71 -7.84
C GLN A 394 1.52 -28.11 -6.47
N ARG A 395 1.79 -28.87 -5.42
CA ARG A 395 1.86 -28.36 -4.06
C ARG A 395 3.32 -28.27 -3.61
N ILE A 396 3.79 -27.08 -3.24
CA ILE A 396 5.13 -26.91 -2.68
C ILE A 396 5.11 -27.18 -1.16
N ALA A 397 6.23 -27.63 -0.59
CA ALA A 397 6.24 -28.22 0.75
C ALA A 397 6.93 -27.37 1.82
N ALA A 398 7.72 -26.34 1.46
CA ALA A 398 8.43 -25.52 2.43
C ALA A 398 7.77 -24.15 2.60
N GLY A 399 7.31 -23.86 3.81
CA GLY A 399 6.56 -22.67 4.20
C GLY A 399 5.12 -22.97 4.59
N SER A 400 4.36 -21.93 4.92
CA SER A 400 2.95 -22.02 5.27
C SER A 400 2.02 -21.42 4.19
N LYS A 401 2.54 -20.46 3.41
CA LYS A 401 1.81 -19.80 2.33
C LYS A 401 2.75 -19.27 1.26
N ILE A 402 2.30 -19.28 0.01
CA ILE A 402 2.95 -18.57 -1.08
C ILE A 402 2.66 -17.08 -0.91
N MET A 403 3.72 -16.26 -0.88
CA MET A 403 3.64 -14.81 -0.71
C MET A 403 3.52 -14.09 -2.04
N GLY A 404 4.34 -14.46 -3.03
CA GLY A 404 4.34 -13.83 -4.33
C GLY A 404 5.19 -14.60 -5.33
N ALA A 405 5.06 -14.22 -6.59
CA ALA A 405 5.87 -14.75 -7.68
C ALA A 405 6.17 -13.63 -8.68
N ILE A 406 7.36 -13.66 -9.28
CA ILE A 406 7.72 -12.76 -10.38
C ILE A 406 8.41 -13.56 -11.51
N ARG A 407 8.33 -13.02 -12.72
CA ARG A 407 9.10 -13.54 -13.84
C ARG A 407 10.56 -13.17 -13.65
N GLY A 408 11.45 -14.15 -13.76
CA GLY A 408 12.86 -13.95 -13.94
C GLY A 408 13.27 -14.22 -15.39
N ARG A 409 14.56 -14.16 -15.65
CA ARG A 409 15.12 -14.36 -16.98
C ARG A 409 14.87 -15.76 -17.53
N ASP A 410 15.12 -16.79 -16.73
CA ASP A 410 15.11 -18.19 -17.15
C ASP A 410 14.11 -19.06 -16.35
N ALA A 411 13.46 -18.49 -15.34
CA ALA A 411 12.51 -19.15 -14.44
C ALA A 411 11.55 -18.16 -13.81
N ILE A 412 10.47 -18.66 -13.27
CA ILE A 412 9.59 -17.93 -12.38
C ILE A 412 10.12 -18.12 -10.96
N TYR A 413 10.36 -17.01 -10.25
CA TYR A 413 10.72 -17.01 -8.85
C TYR A 413 9.46 -17.05 -8.02
N VAL A 414 9.35 -18.01 -7.11
CA VAL A 414 8.18 -18.20 -6.24
C VAL A 414 8.63 -18.17 -4.80
N TRP A 415 8.16 -17.19 -4.05
CA TRP A 415 8.46 -17.07 -2.62
C TRP A 415 7.31 -17.59 -1.77
N THR A 416 7.70 -18.33 -0.74
CA THR A 416 6.85 -18.57 0.42
C THR A 416 7.22 -17.58 1.54
N ASP A 417 6.55 -17.68 2.66
CA ASP A 417 6.89 -16.96 3.88
C ASP A 417 8.29 -17.33 4.44
N THR A 418 8.90 -18.44 4.00
CA THR A 418 10.19 -18.92 4.52
C THR A 418 11.24 -19.20 3.46
N SER A 419 10.87 -19.43 2.22
CA SER A 419 11.77 -20.05 1.21
C SER A 419 11.57 -19.45 -0.18
N LEU A 420 12.61 -19.56 -1.02
CA LEU A 420 12.58 -19.28 -2.44
C LEU A 420 12.57 -20.57 -3.24
N PHE A 421 11.69 -20.65 -4.24
CA PHE A 421 11.60 -21.71 -5.25
C PHE A 421 11.80 -21.14 -6.64
N LEU A 422 12.42 -21.94 -7.51
CA LEU A 422 12.41 -21.73 -8.96
C LEU A 422 11.37 -22.65 -9.61
N MET A 423 10.51 -22.07 -10.42
CA MET A 423 9.58 -22.78 -11.28
C MET A 423 10.06 -22.62 -12.73
N THR A 424 10.49 -23.70 -13.34
CA THR A 424 11.10 -23.72 -14.69
C THR A 424 10.27 -24.57 -15.63
N PHE A 425 10.00 -24.04 -16.83
CA PHE A 425 9.34 -24.80 -17.87
C PHE A 425 10.27 -25.94 -18.39
N VAL A 426 9.79 -27.18 -18.33
CA VAL A 426 10.53 -28.38 -18.77
C VAL A 426 9.83 -29.13 -19.89
N GLY A 427 8.60 -28.73 -20.25
CA GLY A 427 7.78 -29.37 -21.24
C GLY A 427 7.16 -30.69 -20.78
N ALA A 428 6.47 -31.35 -21.72
CA ALA A 428 5.77 -32.60 -21.43
C ALA A 428 6.73 -33.71 -20.97
N PRO A 429 6.32 -34.58 -20.02
CA PRO A 429 4.96 -34.68 -19.44
C PRO A 429 4.72 -33.83 -18.20
N PHE A 430 5.70 -33.11 -17.66
CA PHE A 430 5.58 -32.44 -16.35
C PHE A 430 5.25 -30.96 -16.45
N THR A 431 5.37 -30.37 -17.64
CA THR A 431 5.18 -28.93 -17.93
C THR A 431 6.15 -28.04 -17.15
N PHE A 432 6.10 -28.03 -15.80
CA PHE A 432 6.99 -27.26 -14.94
C PHE A 432 7.71 -28.13 -13.90
N SER A 433 8.95 -27.77 -13.62
CA SER A 433 9.73 -28.29 -12.49
C SER A 433 9.82 -27.23 -11.38
N PHE A 434 9.91 -27.68 -10.14
CA PHE A 434 10.00 -26.83 -8.96
C PHE A 434 11.24 -27.21 -8.15
N GLN A 435 12.12 -26.24 -7.90
CA GLN A 435 13.34 -26.43 -7.15
C GLN A 435 13.42 -25.43 -6.02
N GLN A 436 13.58 -25.89 -4.78
CA GLN A 436 13.87 -25.02 -3.64
C GLN A 436 15.35 -24.56 -3.73
N ILE A 437 15.56 -23.24 -3.65
CA ILE A 437 16.88 -22.62 -3.70
C ILE A 437 17.43 -22.34 -2.31
N GLY A 438 16.57 -21.89 -1.41
CA GLY A 438 16.97 -21.55 -0.05
C GLY A 438 15.84 -21.54 0.94
N SER A 439 16.20 -21.49 2.22
CA SER A 439 15.31 -21.32 3.37
C SER A 439 15.75 -20.12 4.21
N ASN A 440 14.89 -19.64 5.09
CA ASN A 440 15.07 -18.41 5.87
C ASN A 440 15.30 -17.14 5.04
N CYS A 441 14.77 -17.15 3.82
CA CYS A 441 14.84 -16.04 2.86
C CYS A 441 13.47 -15.76 2.25
N GLY A 442 12.42 -15.99 3.01
CA GLY A 442 11.03 -15.77 2.58
C GLY A 442 10.75 -14.31 2.26
N LEU A 443 9.62 -14.05 1.63
CA LEU A 443 9.19 -12.71 1.25
C LEU A 443 8.34 -12.10 2.38
N ILE A 444 8.66 -10.87 2.79
CA ILE A 444 7.95 -10.19 3.88
C ILE A 444 6.53 -9.75 3.49
N GLY A 445 6.33 -9.32 2.25
CA GLY A 445 5.05 -8.84 1.70
C GLY A 445 4.91 -9.22 0.25
N LYS A 446 3.69 -9.27 -0.26
CA LYS A 446 3.36 -9.80 -1.61
C LYS A 446 4.09 -9.11 -2.76
N ASN A 447 4.34 -7.81 -2.63
CA ASN A 447 4.95 -6.97 -3.65
C ASN A 447 6.35 -6.46 -3.25
N ALA A 448 7.04 -7.16 -2.32
CA ALA A 448 8.33 -6.74 -1.78
C ALA A 448 9.53 -7.29 -2.58
N CYS A 449 9.33 -7.76 -3.81
CA CYS A 449 10.35 -8.34 -4.67
C CYS A 449 10.32 -7.75 -6.07
N THR A 450 11.50 -7.68 -6.71
CA THR A 450 11.67 -7.24 -8.11
C THR A 450 12.82 -8.01 -8.76
N GLU A 451 12.89 -7.93 -10.08
CA GLU A 451 13.99 -8.49 -10.86
C GLU A 451 14.55 -7.42 -11.80
N VAL A 452 15.85 -7.36 -11.94
CA VAL A 452 16.56 -6.54 -12.89
C VAL A 452 17.82 -7.24 -13.37
N ASP A 453 18.01 -7.26 -14.68
CA ASP A 453 19.19 -7.85 -15.35
C ASP A 453 19.53 -9.30 -14.93
N GLY A 454 18.50 -10.10 -14.65
CA GLY A 454 18.66 -11.50 -14.24
C GLY A 454 18.87 -11.69 -12.74
N THR A 455 18.92 -10.60 -11.96
CA THR A 455 19.05 -10.64 -10.49
C THR A 455 17.74 -10.30 -9.82
N ALA A 456 17.25 -11.20 -8.97
CA ALA A 456 16.09 -10.92 -8.12
C ALA A 456 16.55 -10.26 -6.82
N TYR A 457 15.83 -9.23 -6.37
CA TYR A 457 16.02 -8.51 -5.11
C TYR A 457 14.73 -8.54 -4.30
N TRP A 458 14.80 -8.79 -3.01
CA TRP A 458 13.61 -8.78 -2.14
C TRP A 458 13.92 -8.45 -0.68
N MET A 459 12.89 -8.00 0.00
CA MET A 459 12.89 -7.75 1.43
C MET A 459 12.26 -8.96 2.14
N SER A 460 12.96 -9.50 3.12
CA SER A 460 12.53 -10.58 4.01
C SER A 460 12.26 -10.04 5.41
N GLU A 461 11.73 -10.85 6.31
CA GLU A 461 11.62 -10.50 7.74
C GLU A 461 13.00 -10.33 8.42
N ASN A 462 14.05 -10.93 7.86
CA ASN A 462 15.39 -10.99 8.43
C ASN A 462 16.45 -10.21 7.63
N GLY A 463 16.05 -9.27 6.79
CA GLY A 463 16.99 -8.49 5.98
C GLY A 463 16.66 -8.46 4.51
N PHE A 464 17.60 -8.00 3.72
CA PHE A 464 17.50 -7.92 2.26
C PHE A 464 18.31 -9.03 1.61
N PHE A 465 17.76 -9.61 0.55
CA PHE A 465 18.36 -10.70 -0.18
C PHE A 465 18.42 -10.43 -1.67
N LYS A 466 19.35 -11.09 -2.35
CA LYS A 466 19.43 -11.15 -3.81
C LYS A 466 19.68 -12.57 -4.30
N TYR A 467 19.29 -12.84 -5.53
CA TYR A 467 19.56 -14.08 -6.23
C TYR A 467 19.94 -13.79 -7.68
N ASP A 468 21.16 -14.14 -8.05
CA ASP A 468 21.75 -14.00 -9.39
C ASP A 468 22.26 -15.35 -9.93
N GLY A 469 21.70 -16.46 -9.44
CA GLY A 469 22.21 -17.84 -9.58
C GLY A 469 22.76 -18.35 -8.25
N GLN A 470 23.10 -17.46 -7.32
CA GLN A 470 23.44 -17.77 -5.94
C GLN A 470 22.58 -16.93 -5.00
N LEU A 471 22.11 -17.55 -3.91
CA LEU A 471 21.38 -16.86 -2.87
C LEU A 471 22.36 -16.13 -1.93
N GLU A 472 22.22 -14.84 -1.82
CA GLU A 472 23.06 -14.02 -0.94
C GLU A 472 22.20 -13.06 -0.09
N SER A 473 22.56 -12.92 1.19
CA SER A 473 22.10 -11.80 2.01
C SER A 473 22.85 -10.53 1.60
N MET A 474 22.18 -9.41 1.51
CA MET A 474 22.77 -8.14 1.12
C MET A 474 23.31 -7.42 2.36
N ASP A 475 24.55 -6.95 2.30
CA ASP A 475 25.09 -6.08 3.35
C ASP A 475 24.31 -4.75 3.37
N CYS A 476 23.60 -4.48 4.45
CA CYS A 476 22.76 -3.29 4.58
C CYS A 476 23.20 -2.42 5.77
N LEU A 477 23.79 -1.25 5.48
CA LEU A 477 24.27 -0.30 6.49
C LEU A 477 23.16 0.51 7.16
N VAL A 478 21.90 0.31 6.74
CA VAL A 478 20.70 0.94 7.31
C VAL A 478 19.68 -0.09 7.80
N GLU A 479 20.12 -1.35 7.97
CA GLU A 479 19.23 -2.47 8.31
C GLU A 479 18.51 -2.25 9.64
N ASP A 480 19.23 -1.98 10.73
CA ASP A 480 18.63 -1.72 12.04
C ASP A 480 17.66 -0.53 11.98
N PHE A 481 18.02 0.53 11.26
CA PHE A 481 17.14 1.69 11.10
C PHE A 481 15.81 1.36 10.41
N VAL A 482 15.82 0.45 9.44
CA VAL A 482 14.62 0.04 8.71
C VAL A 482 13.79 -0.93 9.54
N PHE A 483 14.40 -1.98 10.08
CA PHE A 483 13.65 -3.07 10.74
C PHE A 483 13.22 -2.73 12.16
N ASP A 484 13.92 -1.86 12.88
CA ASP A 484 13.49 -1.34 14.19
C ASP A 484 12.26 -0.40 14.06
N ASP A 485 12.14 0.31 12.93
CA ASP A 485 11.03 1.24 12.65
C ASP A 485 9.90 0.60 11.84
N LEU A 486 10.09 -0.60 11.31
CA LEU A 486 9.13 -1.28 10.45
C LEU A 486 7.86 -1.69 11.22
N ASN A 487 6.69 -1.23 10.75
CA ASN A 487 5.42 -1.77 11.21
C ASN A 487 5.14 -3.13 10.53
N SER A 488 5.23 -4.20 11.29
CA SER A 488 5.02 -5.56 10.78
C SER A 488 3.53 -5.91 10.54
N THR A 489 2.59 -5.11 11.02
CA THR A 489 1.16 -5.37 10.85
C THR A 489 0.72 -5.21 9.39
N PRO A 490 0.92 -4.05 8.71
CA PRO A 490 0.53 -3.86 7.33
C PRO A 490 1.63 -4.31 6.33
N ARG A 491 2.30 -5.44 6.58
CA ARG A 491 3.38 -5.95 5.71
C ARG A 491 2.96 -6.17 4.26
N ASP A 492 1.69 -6.44 4.01
CA ASP A 492 1.14 -6.62 2.66
C ASP A 492 1.06 -5.31 1.86
N LEU A 493 1.29 -4.16 2.50
CA LEU A 493 1.41 -2.85 1.84
C LEU A 493 2.84 -2.53 1.38
N ILE A 494 3.83 -3.32 1.79
CA ILE A 494 5.21 -3.15 1.33
C ILE A 494 5.23 -3.42 -0.17
N ASN A 495 5.78 -2.47 -0.90
CA ASN A 495 5.97 -2.60 -2.34
C ASN A 495 7.39 -2.20 -2.76
N VAL A 496 7.82 -2.66 -3.90
CA VAL A 496 9.13 -2.37 -4.47
C VAL A 496 8.99 -1.56 -5.75
N GLY A 497 9.88 -0.60 -5.93
CA GLY A 497 10.07 0.15 -7.15
C GLY A 497 11.46 -0.09 -7.73
N LEU A 498 11.54 -0.21 -9.05
CA LEU A 498 12.78 -0.24 -9.80
C LEU A 498 12.91 1.09 -10.56
N ASN A 499 14.05 1.76 -10.41
CA ASN A 499 14.38 2.95 -11.19
C ASN A 499 15.60 2.64 -12.05
N ASN A 500 15.38 2.28 -13.30
CA ASN A 500 16.44 1.87 -14.23
C ASN A 500 17.38 3.02 -14.59
N LEU A 501 16.88 4.25 -14.63
CA LEU A 501 17.68 5.43 -14.97
C LEU A 501 18.81 5.67 -13.96
N PHE A 502 18.57 5.38 -12.70
CA PHE A 502 19.53 5.61 -11.61
C PHE A 502 20.11 4.32 -11.01
N GLY A 503 19.66 3.15 -11.47
CA GLY A 503 20.09 1.86 -10.95
C GLY A 503 19.68 1.61 -9.51
N GLU A 504 18.46 1.97 -9.16
CA GLU A 504 17.95 1.88 -7.78
C GLU A 504 16.82 0.86 -7.65
N VAL A 505 16.90 0.02 -6.63
CA VAL A 505 15.79 -0.78 -6.11
C VAL A 505 15.32 -0.12 -4.83
N MET A 506 14.02 0.23 -4.76
CA MET A 506 13.43 0.98 -3.65
C MET A 506 12.31 0.18 -3.01
N TRP A 507 12.38 -0.04 -1.70
CA TRP A 507 11.27 -0.63 -0.92
C TRP A 507 10.56 0.47 -0.17
N PHE A 508 9.25 0.52 -0.35
CA PHE A 508 8.34 1.44 0.33
C PHE A 508 7.61 0.68 1.42
N TYR A 509 7.65 1.19 2.65
CA TYR A 509 7.11 0.50 3.82
C TYR A 509 6.40 1.44 4.79
N CYS A 510 5.69 0.86 5.76
CA CYS A 510 5.02 1.60 6.84
C CYS A 510 5.93 1.63 8.07
N SER A 511 6.17 2.81 8.62
CA SER A 511 7.01 2.99 9.81
C SER A 511 6.20 3.00 11.10
N GLY A 512 6.81 2.58 12.21
CA GLY A 512 6.27 2.71 13.55
C GLY A 512 4.83 2.21 13.69
N ASN A 513 3.89 3.09 13.92
CA ASN A 513 2.46 2.78 14.03
C ASN A 513 1.66 3.20 12.78
N SER A 514 2.33 3.55 11.68
CA SER A 514 1.66 3.94 10.44
C SER A 514 0.96 2.74 9.79
N LEU A 515 -0.29 2.91 9.37
CA LEU A 515 -1.05 1.94 8.57
C LEU A 515 -1.04 2.30 7.08
N ALA A 516 -0.27 3.32 6.69
CA ALA A 516 -0.05 3.72 5.31
C ALA A 516 1.45 3.82 5.04
N VAL A 517 1.84 3.59 3.79
CA VAL A 517 3.24 3.70 3.36
C VAL A 517 3.73 5.14 3.53
N ASP A 518 4.82 5.33 4.28
CA ASP A 518 5.39 6.64 4.62
C ASP A 518 6.91 6.68 4.60
N ARG A 519 7.59 5.55 4.36
CA ARG A 519 9.05 5.43 4.30
C ARG A 519 9.51 4.72 3.05
N MET A 520 10.74 5.02 2.68
CA MET A 520 11.45 4.38 1.58
C MET A 520 12.88 4.04 2.01
N VAL A 521 13.36 2.88 1.56
CA VAL A 521 14.78 2.52 1.57
C VAL A 521 15.18 2.12 0.17
N SER A 522 16.32 2.62 -0.32
CA SER A 522 16.83 2.31 -1.66
C SER A 522 18.21 1.70 -1.62
N TYR A 523 18.43 0.76 -2.53
CA TYR A 523 19.72 0.15 -2.83
C TYR A 523 20.12 0.51 -4.25
N ASN A 524 21.31 1.09 -4.44
CA ASN A 524 21.84 1.38 -5.77
C ASN A 524 22.69 0.21 -6.25
N TYR A 525 22.13 -0.58 -7.21
CA TYR A 525 22.79 -1.79 -7.70
C TYR A 525 23.94 -1.47 -8.70
N ILE A 526 23.88 -0.35 -9.43
CA ILE A 526 24.93 0.06 -10.36
C ILE A 526 26.14 0.61 -9.60
N GLU A 527 25.94 1.57 -8.71
CA GLU A 527 27.02 2.23 -7.97
C GLU A 527 27.71 1.27 -7.00
N SER A 528 26.97 0.31 -6.42
CA SER A 528 27.52 -0.71 -5.53
C SER A 528 28.44 -1.69 -6.25
N TYR A 529 28.26 -1.94 -7.54
CA TYR A 529 29.13 -2.81 -8.34
C TYR A 529 30.31 -2.08 -8.99
N SER A 530 30.15 -0.83 -9.40
CA SER A 530 31.15 -0.11 -10.21
C SER A 530 32.34 0.40 -9.40
N ARG A 531 32.25 0.49 -8.08
CA ARG A 531 33.30 1.03 -7.19
C ARG A 531 33.90 0.00 -6.29
N ALA A 532 34.68 -0.88 -6.90
CA ALA A 532 35.36 -1.92 -6.15
C ALA A 532 36.64 -1.42 -5.48
N SER A 533 36.68 -1.45 -4.19
CA SER A 533 37.71 -1.84 -3.24
C SER A 533 37.70 -0.96 -1.98
N PRO A 534 37.21 -1.44 -0.84
CA PRO A 534 36.31 -2.58 -0.67
C PRO A 534 34.91 -2.29 -1.25
N LYS A 535 34.26 -3.31 -1.74
CA LYS A 535 32.86 -3.22 -2.23
C LYS A 535 32.00 -2.73 -1.09
N GLN A 536 31.42 -1.55 -1.23
CA GLN A 536 30.50 -0.99 -0.25
C GLN A 536 29.12 -0.89 -0.87
N ALA A 537 28.15 -1.51 -0.25
CA ALA A 537 26.76 -1.39 -0.65
C ALA A 537 26.27 0.04 -0.41
N ILE A 538 25.62 0.63 -1.42
CA ILE A 538 25.12 2.01 -1.36
C ILE A 538 23.63 1.99 -1.09
N TRP A 539 23.28 2.44 0.11
CA TRP A 539 21.92 2.55 0.58
C TRP A 539 21.53 3.99 0.87
N ALA A 540 20.26 4.31 0.62
CA ALA A 540 19.69 5.60 0.98
C ALA A 540 18.31 5.39 1.62
N THR A 541 17.83 6.40 2.34
CA THR A 541 16.53 6.40 3.02
C THR A 541 15.74 7.63 2.62
N GLY A 542 14.41 7.54 2.67
CA GLY A 542 13.53 8.64 2.33
C GLY A 542 12.17 8.55 2.99
N SER A 543 11.50 9.68 3.05
CA SER A 543 10.11 9.83 3.51
C SER A 543 9.13 9.94 2.34
N LEU A 544 9.48 9.42 1.16
CA LEU A 544 8.63 9.45 -0.03
C LEU A 544 7.53 8.37 0.05
N PRO A 545 6.24 8.74 0.18
CA PRO A 545 5.16 7.78 0.28
C PRO A 545 4.65 7.39 -1.12
N ARG A 546 5.06 6.24 -1.63
CA ARG A 546 4.53 5.69 -2.90
C ARG A 546 3.94 4.31 -2.65
N THR A 547 2.69 4.10 -3.08
CA THR A 547 1.94 2.87 -2.81
C THR A 547 2.08 1.83 -3.92
N THR A 548 2.46 2.27 -5.11
CA THR A 548 2.88 1.41 -6.22
C THR A 548 3.97 2.12 -7.01
N TRP A 549 4.76 1.35 -7.75
CA TRP A 549 5.80 1.87 -8.63
C TRP A 549 5.98 0.93 -9.82
N GLN A 550 6.13 1.50 -11.01
CA GLN A 550 6.55 0.75 -12.18
C GLN A 550 7.41 1.62 -13.10
N ASP A 551 8.56 1.07 -13.45
CA ASP A 551 9.43 1.54 -14.52
C ASP A 551 9.46 0.46 -15.61
N SER A 552 9.02 0.81 -16.80
CA SER A 552 8.93 -0.14 -17.93
C SER A 552 9.20 0.59 -19.24
N ALA A 553 9.63 -0.18 -20.24
CA ALA A 553 9.87 0.35 -21.59
C ALA A 553 8.60 0.87 -22.30
N VAL A 554 7.41 0.62 -21.74
CA VAL A 554 6.14 1.13 -22.27
C VAL A 554 6.05 2.66 -22.18
N PHE A 555 6.50 3.22 -21.07
CA PHE A 555 6.56 4.67 -20.83
C PHE A 555 8.00 5.14 -20.69
N ASP A 556 8.25 6.42 -21.01
CA ASP A 556 9.59 6.97 -21.04
C ASP A 556 10.19 7.23 -19.64
N LYS A 557 9.33 7.26 -18.61
CA LYS A 557 9.70 7.55 -17.23
C LYS A 557 8.97 6.64 -16.26
N PRO A 558 9.49 6.44 -15.04
CA PRO A 558 8.80 5.70 -14.01
C PRO A 558 7.48 6.36 -13.59
N HIS A 559 6.48 5.54 -13.34
CA HIS A 559 5.20 5.96 -12.80
C HIS A 559 5.01 5.38 -11.40
N ALA A 560 4.29 6.11 -10.56
CA ALA A 560 3.94 5.68 -9.21
C ALA A 560 2.59 6.23 -8.76
N THR A 561 2.05 5.66 -7.69
CA THR A 561 0.83 6.17 -7.07
C THR A 561 1.11 6.66 -5.66
N TYR A 562 0.40 7.70 -5.26
CA TYR A 562 0.38 8.23 -3.90
C TYR A 562 -1.05 8.19 -3.36
N TYR A 563 -1.25 7.55 -2.24
CA TYR A 563 -2.54 7.50 -1.56
C TYR A 563 -2.63 8.56 -0.47
N ASN A 564 -3.68 9.37 -0.52
CA ASN A 564 -4.03 10.35 0.50
C ASN A 564 -5.35 9.94 1.16
N ALA A 565 -5.31 9.48 2.40
CA ALA A 565 -6.48 9.03 3.15
C ALA A 565 -7.52 10.15 3.39
N SER A 566 -7.07 11.41 3.42
CA SER A 566 -7.96 12.58 3.50
C SER A 566 -8.25 13.21 2.14
N GLY A 567 -7.76 12.61 1.07
CA GLY A 567 -7.96 13.10 -0.29
C GLY A 567 -9.39 12.89 -0.77
N THR A 568 -9.80 13.69 -1.74
CA THR A 568 -11.11 13.56 -2.37
C THR A 568 -10.97 13.15 -3.83
N SER A 569 -11.90 12.32 -4.29
CA SER A 569 -12.10 11.98 -5.68
C SER A 569 -13.50 12.45 -6.11
N SER A 570 -13.60 12.99 -7.30
CA SER A 570 -14.91 13.37 -7.91
C SER A 570 -15.57 12.20 -8.64
N ASP A 571 -14.90 11.08 -8.77
CA ASP A 571 -15.34 9.92 -9.56
C ASP A 571 -16.48 9.13 -8.90
N VAL A 572 -16.52 9.10 -7.55
CA VAL A 572 -17.54 8.40 -6.76
C VAL A 572 -18.16 9.36 -5.75
N VAL A 573 -19.48 9.54 -5.83
CA VAL A 573 -20.21 10.36 -4.86
C VAL A 573 -20.31 9.65 -3.53
N GLY A 574 -20.02 10.38 -2.44
CA GLY A 574 -20.02 9.83 -1.08
C GLY A 574 -18.75 9.03 -0.69
N ASN A 575 -17.69 9.10 -1.51
CA ASN A 575 -16.44 8.45 -1.20
C ASN A 575 -15.83 8.95 0.12
N THR A 576 -15.53 8.02 1.03
CA THR A 576 -14.88 8.25 2.33
C THR A 576 -13.50 7.59 2.43
N ASP A 577 -13.10 6.78 1.45
CA ASP A 577 -11.86 5.99 1.45
C ASP A 577 -10.64 6.74 0.90
N GLY A 578 -10.68 8.07 0.89
CA GLY A 578 -9.57 8.85 0.36
C GLY A 578 -9.42 8.76 -1.15
N ALA A 579 -8.28 9.21 -1.65
CA ALA A 579 -8.01 9.25 -3.07
C ALA A 579 -6.54 8.95 -3.39
N THR A 580 -6.32 8.41 -4.58
CA THR A 580 -5.00 8.16 -5.13
C THR A 580 -4.66 9.17 -6.23
N ILE A 581 -3.44 9.67 -6.20
CA ILE A 581 -2.85 10.47 -7.27
C ILE A 581 -1.86 9.58 -8.04
N TYR A 582 -1.95 9.60 -9.35
CA TYR A 582 -1.05 8.90 -10.25
C TYR A 582 -0.01 9.87 -10.80
N TYR A 583 1.26 9.55 -10.65
CA TYR A 583 2.39 10.42 -10.94
C TYR A 583 3.36 9.82 -11.96
N GLU A 584 3.98 10.70 -12.76
CA GLU A 584 5.19 10.46 -13.53
C GLU A 584 6.40 11.11 -12.85
N GLN A 585 7.50 10.38 -12.71
CA GLN A 585 8.74 10.84 -12.05
C GLN A 585 9.66 11.67 -12.98
N GLU A 586 10.65 12.32 -12.37
CA GLU A 586 11.70 13.13 -13.03
C GLU A 586 11.10 14.29 -13.86
N THR A 587 10.06 14.91 -13.32
CA THR A 587 9.35 16.04 -13.92
C THR A 587 9.48 17.28 -13.03
N GLY A 588 10.70 17.80 -12.87
CA GLY A 588 10.98 18.95 -12.03
C GLY A 588 11.60 18.58 -10.68
N THR A 589 11.35 19.39 -9.65
CA THR A 589 12.01 19.27 -8.33
C THR A 589 11.06 18.86 -7.20
N ASP A 590 9.75 18.93 -7.44
CA ASP A 590 8.72 18.79 -6.41
C ASP A 590 7.53 17.99 -6.92
N ASP A 591 6.63 17.61 -6.03
CA ASP A 591 5.36 16.98 -6.40
C ASP A 591 4.36 18.03 -6.91
N VAL A 592 3.93 17.91 -8.16
CA VAL A 592 3.00 18.84 -8.80
C VAL A 592 1.70 18.13 -9.16
N THR A 593 0.55 18.63 -8.64
CA THR A 593 -0.77 18.11 -8.99
C THR A 593 -1.29 18.73 -10.30
N ALA A 594 -2.30 18.12 -10.91
CA ALA A 594 -2.96 18.63 -12.12
C ALA A 594 -3.55 20.03 -11.94
N GLY A 595 -3.93 20.41 -10.72
CA GLY A 595 -4.37 21.76 -10.36
C GLY A 595 -3.25 22.78 -10.17
N GLY A 596 -1.99 22.39 -10.43
CA GLY A 596 -0.82 23.25 -10.26
C GLY A 596 -0.38 23.47 -8.80
N ASN A 597 -0.94 22.74 -7.84
CA ASN A 597 -0.47 22.76 -6.46
C ASN A 597 0.87 22.05 -6.38
N VAL A 598 1.84 22.70 -5.74
CA VAL A 598 3.21 22.18 -5.59
C VAL A 598 3.46 21.83 -4.14
N THR A 599 3.85 20.57 -3.89
CA THR A 599 4.30 20.09 -2.58
C THR A 599 5.81 19.86 -2.63
N PRO A 600 6.62 20.51 -1.77
CA PRO A 600 8.06 20.38 -1.81
C PRO A 600 8.49 18.97 -1.43
N ILE A 601 9.41 18.38 -2.19
CA ILE A 601 10.19 17.22 -1.76
C ILE A 601 11.34 17.77 -0.93
N LEU A 602 11.24 17.63 0.38
CA LEU A 602 12.30 18.03 1.30
C LEU A 602 13.38 16.95 1.30
N ALA A 603 14.61 17.38 1.06
CA ALA A 603 15.78 16.51 1.06
C ALA A 603 16.81 17.02 2.05
N GLU A 604 17.45 16.11 2.76
CA GLU A 604 18.54 16.44 3.66
C GLU A 604 19.60 15.35 3.68
N ILE A 605 20.83 15.76 3.98
CA ILE A 605 21.95 14.84 4.17
C ILE A 605 22.83 15.33 5.33
N THR A 606 23.28 14.39 6.16
CA THR A 606 24.13 14.67 7.32
C THR A 606 25.38 13.80 7.26
N SER A 607 26.56 14.43 7.39
CA SER A 607 27.82 13.72 7.44
C SER A 607 28.04 13.03 8.82
N GLY A 608 28.92 12.05 8.87
CA GLY A 608 29.56 11.67 10.12
C GLY A 608 30.32 12.84 10.74
N ASP A 609 30.60 12.74 12.03
CA ASP A 609 31.40 13.73 12.72
C ASP A 609 32.84 13.69 12.22
N PHE A 610 33.42 14.84 11.93
CA PHE A 610 34.83 14.98 11.57
C PHE A 610 35.55 15.86 12.59
N ASP A 611 36.82 15.62 12.79
CA ASP A 611 37.71 16.41 13.65
C ASP A 611 39.07 16.66 12.96
N ILE A 612 39.99 17.37 13.64
CA ILE A 612 41.31 17.73 13.10
C ILE A 612 42.44 16.88 13.64
N THR A 613 42.15 15.81 14.37
CA THR A 613 43.18 15.01 14.99
C THR A 613 43.87 14.12 13.97
N GLN A 614 45.20 14.19 13.89
CA GLN A 614 46.00 13.30 13.05
C GLN A 614 46.37 12.02 13.88
N LYS A 615 45.97 10.86 13.39
CA LYS A 615 46.41 9.59 13.97
C LYS A 615 47.88 9.37 13.69
N ARG A 616 48.74 9.41 14.73
CA ARG A 616 50.12 8.98 14.63
C ARG A 616 50.19 7.45 14.62
N THR A 617 50.83 6.89 13.60
CA THR A 617 51.18 5.47 13.67
C THR A 617 52.18 5.24 14.80
N SER A 618 52.17 4.05 15.39
CA SER A 618 53.05 3.63 16.49
C SER A 618 54.56 3.74 16.21
N GLN A 619 54.93 4.12 14.99
CA GLN A 619 56.33 4.33 14.54
C GLN A 619 56.71 5.78 14.23
N GLY A 620 55.84 6.73 14.50
CA GLY A 620 56.18 8.16 14.32
C GLY A 620 56.30 8.65 12.85
N GLN A 621 55.95 7.83 11.87
CA GLN A 621 55.89 8.23 10.45
C GLN A 621 54.48 8.69 10.06
N THR A 622 54.38 9.87 9.55
CA THR A 622 53.21 10.35 8.78
C THR A 622 53.17 9.59 7.47
N VAL A 623 52.33 8.54 7.37
CA VAL A 623 52.05 7.90 6.09
C VAL A 623 51.09 8.79 5.33
N GLY A 624 51.45 9.12 4.10
CA GLY A 624 50.79 10.10 3.24
C GLY A 624 49.29 9.82 3.03
N MET A 625 48.52 10.77 3.29
CA MET A 625 47.13 11.13 3.49
C MET A 625 46.78 11.09 4.98
N PRO A 626 46.30 12.21 5.52
CA PRO A 626 45.74 12.18 6.86
C PRO A 626 44.58 11.18 6.86
N ASP A 627 44.75 10.09 7.65
CA ASP A 627 43.60 9.32 8.06
C ASP A 627 42.76 10.27 8.93
N LEU A 628 41.67 10.77 8.38
CA LEU A 628 40.84 11.79 8.98
C LEU A 628 40.08 11.29 10.22
N ARG A 629 40.37 10.07 10.66
CA ARG A 629 39.80 9.49 11.88
C ARG A 629 40.46 10.09 13.10
N GLY A 630 39.84 11.14 13.60
CA GLY A 630 40.25 11.77 14.82
C GLY A 630 39.76 11.07 16.08
N ASP A 631 40.38 11.38 17.21
CA ASP A 631 40.01 10.93 18.55
C ASP A 631 39.27 12.01 19.36
N GLY A 632 38.96 13.16 18.76
CA GLY A 632 38.28 14.29 19.39
C GLY A 632 39.11 14.97 20.49
N GLU A 633 40.43 14.74 20.53
CA GLU A 633 41.29 15.34 21.55
C GLU A 633 41.41 16.84 21.43
N TYR A 634 41.39 17.35 20.18
CA TYR A 634 41.57 18.78 19.90
C TYR A 634 40.24 19.50 19.61
N ILE A 635 40.19 20.78 19.95
CA ILE A 635 39.07 21.65 19.60
C ILE A 635 39.28 22.25 18.24
N MET A 636 38.42 21.92 17.30
CA MET A 636 38.39 22.49 15.96
C MET A 636 37.69 23.86 15.94
N LYS A 637 38.16 24.76 15.10
CA LYS A 637 37.54 26.06 14.86
C LYS A 637 37.36 26.28 13.35
N ILE A 638 36.09 26.30 12.92
CA ILE A 638 35.72 26.65 11.54
C ILE A 638 35.44 28.14 11.48
N ARG A 639 36.12 28.83 10.55
CA ARG A 639 35.98 30.28 10.32
C ARG A 639 35.19 30.60 9.08
N ARG A 640 35.14 29.64 8.13
CA ARG A 640 34.52 29.86 6.83
C ARG A 640 34.07 28.56 6.23
N ILE A 641 32.91 28.59 5.56
CA ILE A 641 32.39 27.56 4.68
C ILE A 641 32.49 28.13 3.24
N ILE A 642 33.03 27.36 2.32
CA ILE A 642 33.05 27.67 0.90
C ILE A 642 32.21 26.57 0.24
N PRO A 643 30.95 26.87 -0.15
CA PRO A 643 30.11 25.89 -0.81
C PRO A 643 30.61 25.57 -2.21
N ASP A 644 30.55 24.29 -2.58
CA ASP A 644 30.91 23.83 -3.93
C ASP A 644 29.88 22.79 -4.35
N PHE A 645 28.89 23.20 -5.15
CA PHE A 645 27.82 22.36 -5.67
C PHE A 645 28.07 22.13 -7.17
N ILE A 646 27.89 20.87 -7.62
CA ILE A 646 27.92 20.53 -9.05
C ILE A 646 26.78 21.24 -9.78
N SER A 647 25.61 21.27 -9.15
CA SER A 647 24.44 22.03 -9.60
C SER A 647 23.63 22.51 -8.41
N GLN A 648 23.03 23.68 -8.54
CA GLN A 648 22.09 24.22 -7.54
C GLN A 648 20.98 25.01 -8.23
N THR A 649 19.75 24.77 -7.83
CA THR A 649 18.57 25.55 -8.18
C THR A 649 17.92 26.07 -6.91
N GLY A 650 17.59 27.35 -6.85
CA GLY A 650 17.06 27.96 -5.64
C GLY A 650 18.06 27.99 -4.47
N ASN A 651 17.56 28.02 -3.25
CA ASN A 651 18.38 28.11 -2.05
C ASN A 651 18.58 26.74 -1.39
N THR A 652 19.78 26.51 -0.88
CA THR A 652 20.13 25.37 -0.04
C THR A 652 20.53 25.88 1.33
N THR A 653 20.37 25.10 2.38
CA THR A 653 20.81 25.48 3.72
C THR A 653 21.93 24.56 4.20
N ILE A 654 22.91 25.14 4.88
CA ILE A 654 24.00 24.43 5.53
C ILE A 654 23.92 24.70 7.03
N THR A 655 23.95 23.63 7.82
CA THR A 655 24.00 23.70 9.29
C THR A 655 25.18 22.91 9.80
N LEU A 656 25.95 23.48 10.70
CA LEU A 656 27.01 22.80 11.42
C LEU A 656 26.48 22.26 12.75
N LEU A 657 26.57 20.95 12.93
CA LEU A 657 26.18 20.23 14.16
C LEU A 657 27.42 20.06 15.02
N LEU A 658 27.46 20.70 16.19
CA LEU A 658 28.64 20.79 17.03
C LEU A 658 28.54 19.80 18.21
N ARG A 659 29.60 19.01 18.46
CA ARG A 659 29.71 18.08 19.59
C ARG A 659 30.98 18.33 20.38
N ASP A 660 30.83 18.42 21.69
CA ASP A 660 31.97 18.55 22.61
C ASP A 660 32.48 17.17 23.09
N TYR A 661 31.63 16.14 23.05
CA TYR A 661 31.97 14.78 23.45
C TYR A 661 31.33 13.75 22.50
N PRO A 662 32.03 12.66 22.17
CA PRO A 662 31.50 11.60 21.28
C PRO A 662 30.21 10.95 21.78
N ASN A 663 30.04 10.84 23.11
CA ASN A 663 28.87 10.21 23.75
C ASN A 663 27.62 11.08 23.82
N ASN A 664 27.68 12.34 23.35
CA ASN A 664 26.47 13.14 23.24
C ASN A 664 25.58 12.60 22.13
N ALA A 665 24.55 11.84 22.49
CA ALA A 665 23.50 11.40 21.57
C ALA A 665 22.83 12.60 20.89
N ALA A 666 22.71 13.73 21.60
CA ALA A 666 22.30 15.00 21.00
C ALA A 666 23.50 15.90 20.66
N VAL A 667 23.38 16.71 19.62
CA VAL A 667 24.35 17.77 19.33
C VAL A 667 24.42 18.75 20.51
N SER A 668 25.64 19.12 20.93
CA SER A 668 25.84 20.09 22.02
C SER A 668 25.27 21.46 21.65
N SER A 669 25.43 21.83 20.37
CA SER A 669 24.84 23.05 19.78
C SER A 669 24.84 22.93 18.25
N SER A 670 24.06 23.78 17.58
CA SER A 670 24.08 23.91 16.13
C SER A 670 24.36 25.34 15.72
N LEU A 671 25.02 25.54 14.61
CA LEU A 671 25.30 26.85 14.05
C LEU A 671 24.78 26.90 12.61
N GLY A 672 23.89 27.83 12.33
CA GLY A 672 23.09 27.95 11.13
C GLY A 672 21.59 27.86 11.43
N PRO A 673 20.68 27.58 10.46
CA PRO A 673 21.01 27.31 9.06
C PRO A 673 21.57 28.54 8.31
N PHE A 674 22.61 28.31 7.54
CA PHE A 674 23.15 29.34 6.61
C PHE A 674 22.49 29.13 5.25
N THR A 675 21.86 30.16 4.73
CA THR A 675 21.28 30.12 3.38
C THR A 675 22.38 30.26 2.33
N ILE A 676 22.46 29.30 1.45
CA ILE A 676 23.38 29.27 0.32
C ILE A 676 22.55 29.48 -0.94
N THR A 677 22.89 30.52 -1.69
CA THR A 677 22.31 30.83 -3.00
C THR A 677 23.32 30.50 -4.08
N THR A 678 22.91 30.49 -5.34
CA THR A 678 23.81 30.32 -6.51
C THR A 678 24.90 31.41 -6.63
N ALA A 679 24.77 32.53 -5.90
CA ALA A 679 25.73 33.63 -5.83
C ALA A 679 26.56 33.67 -4.54
N THR A 680 26.43 32.65 -3.67
CA THR A 680 27.15 32.61 -2.39
C THR A 680 28.54 32.04 -2.58
N ASP A 681 29.56 32.87 -2.56
CA ASP A 681 30.98 32.44 -2.65
C ASP A 681 31.49 31.85 -1.34
N LYS A 682 31.04 32.38 -0.21
CA LYS A 682 31.50 31.96 1.13
C LYS A 682 30.51 32.36 2.21
N VAL A 683 30.56 31.62 3.32
CA VAL A 683 29.89 31.96 4.59
C VAL A 683 30.97 32.08 5.67
N ASP A 684 31.15 33.26 6.25
CA ASP A 684 32.03 33.45 7.39
C ASP A 684 31.32 33.07 8.68
N THR A 685 31.94 32.23 9.51
CA THR A 685 31.38 31.66 10.73
C THR A 685 32.39 31.56 11.85
N ARG A 686 31.95 31.13 13.04
CA ARG A 686 32.81 30.94 14.23
C ARG A 686 32.43 29.68 14.99
N ALA A 687 32.31 28.58 14.28
CA ALA A 687 32.01 27.27 14.91
C ALA A 687 33.25 26.80 15.70
N ARG A 688 33.02 26.25 16.89
CA ARG A 688 34.06 25.70 17.77
C ARG A 688 33.50 24.48 18.50
N ALA A 689 34.08 23.30 18.25
CA ALA A 689 33.72 22.05 18.92
C ALA A 689 34.87 21.03 18.80
N ARG A 690 34.79 19.90 19.47
CA ARG A 690 35.73 18.77 19.29
C ARG A 690 35.47 18.03 18.00
N SER A 691 34.21 17.75 17.72
CA SER A 691 33.77 17.17 16.44
C SER A 691 32.60 17.95 15.86
N ILE A 692 32.47 17.95 14.54
CA ILE A 692 31.47 18.71 13.81
C ILE A 692 30.92 17.83 12.68
N ALA A 693 29.60 17.76 12.56
CA ALA A 693 28.94 17.21 11.38
C ALA A 693 28.34 18.32 10.53
N LEU A 694 28.29 18.06 9.24
CA LEU A 694 27.69 18.95 8.22
C LEU A 694 26.30 18.42 7.86
N LYS A 695 25.29 19.28 7.96
CA LYS A 695 23.94 19.01 7.46
C LYS A 695 23.63 19.95 6.31
N ILE A 696 23.21 19.38 5.17
CA ILE A 696 22.74 20.12 3.99
C ILE A 696 21.26 19.79 3.81
N SER A 697 20.43 20.79 3.52
CA SER A 697 19.00 20.55 3.29
C SER A 697 18.37 21.64 2.41
N ASN A 698 17.29 21.31 1.71
CA ASN A 698 16.36 22.29 1.14
C ASN A 698 15.16 22.47 2.06
N THR A 699 14.47 23.62 1.97
CA THR A 699 13.39 23.99 2.89
C THR A 699 12.12 24.47 2.19
N ALA A 700 12.13 24.60 0.87
CA ALA A 700 11.02 25.13 0.10
C ALA A 700 10.93 24.48 -1.29
N VAL A 701 9.88 24.83 -2.01
CA VAL A 701 9.67 24.42 -3.40
C VAL A 701 10.72 24.99 -4.35
N SER A 702 10.89 24.37 -5.50
CA SER A 702 11.81 24.77 -6.56
C SER A 702 13.26 24.86 -6.11
N GLN A 703 13.65 23.99 -5.19
CA GLN A 703 15.02 23.87 -4.69
C GLN A 703 15.60 22.51 -5.04
N ASP A 704 16.80 22.53 -5.61
CA ASP A 704 17.54 21.34 -6.00
C ASP A 704 19.04 21.56 -5.77
N TRP A 705 19.78 20.47 -5.51
CA TRP A 705 21.21 20.49 -5.26
C TRP A 705 21.88 19.15 -5.53
N LYS A 706 23.14 19.24 -5.99
CA LYS A 706 24.02 18.11 -6.22
C LYS A 706 25.44 18.43 -5.76
#